data_404c5b60031821eda489e9025e564bbe
#
_entry.id   404c5b60031821eda489e9025e564bbe
#
_cell.length_a   1.000
_cell.length_b   1.000
_cell.length_c   1.000
_cell.angle_alpha   90.00
_cell.angle_beta   90.00
_cell.angle_gamma   90.00
#
_symmetry.space_group_name_H-M   'P 1'
#
loop_
_entity.id
_entity.type
_entity.pdbx_description
1 polymer ?
#
loop_
_entity_poly.entity_id
_entity_poly.type
_entity_poly.pdbx_seq_one_letter_code
_entity_poly.pdbx_strand_id
1 'polypeptide(L)'
;MSAQPRLVVSAPASGHGKTAIAVGLLAATAARGIPAAGFKVGPDHTDAAYLGLAAGRPGRNLDPRLVGAQRIAPLFLHGAGSAQLSVIEGAMGLFDSLTGQPEIDGTAAVAAALHAPVVLVVDVAAMGHSLAALVHGFRMFDEMVHLGGVILNRVASPRHEQMLRTALDDIGMPVLGALRRGDLPNVLPARAHGPVPVAHRTVEASRAVRRLGEAVAGALDLDRLMALASSAPALPGPIWTPADVVGGEVFDQRPVVALAGGPGAPFTYVETAELLTAAGADVAVVDPLRDESLPAGTRALIVGAGLPEGYAEELSANRRLCTAVAQFARDGWPVVAEGVALPWLGREFDGRPMCGVFDASATTADQTIAGYREATAPTTSSLAPAGARITGYKQHRAIVTPRAGTVPAWTWSGGNPEGFVWRQVHASQLGLHWAAAPEIAKRIVSAALAGPAPMGPPSRPPMPPQPQPHAPAQPHAQAQQRQPIQPQPVQPQPHVPASPVEPLPAEPISVESLPTQSFSVQPQVPSIPQPASTQPSPVQAHPISFQPPAGHPQSPPAEQPPVQHEPGPFQQPGSPAPQAARTPVQSGPPISHPGRPEHLGSPGQQTAHLPGPPGPTVDQQPPIPQQPPAVSSSNLNDTVDITIS
;
A
#
# COMPACT_ATOMS: atom_id res chain seq x y z
N MET A 1 -26.44 18.06 5.30
CA MET A 1 -25.20 17.27 5.29
C MET A 1 -25.21 16.38 6.51
N SER A 2 -25.25 15.05 6.36
CA SER A 2 -25.14 14.14 7.49
C SER A 2 -23.69 14.12 7.98
N ALA A 3 -23.50 14.19 9.29
CA ALA A 3 -22.17 13.98 9.85
C ALA A 3 -21.72 12.55 9.48
N GLN A 4 -20.49 12.43 8.99
CA GLN A 4 -19.87 11.12 8.72
C GLN A 4 -18.94 10.80 9.90
N PRO A 5 -19.36 9.93 10.85
CA PRO A 5 -18.53 9.57 11.98
C PRO A 5 -17.22 8.96 11.50
N ARG A 6 -16.09 9.52 11.95
CA ARG A 6 -14.77 9.12 11.51
C ARG A 6 -13.71 9.35 12.58
N LEU A 7 -12.69 8.54 12.57
CA LEU A 7 -11.49 8.73 13.38
C LEU A 7 -10.24 8.21 12.65
N VAL A 8 -9.09 8.75 13.01
CA VAL A 8 -7.80 8.29 12.53
C VAL A 8 -7.12 7.45 13.61
N VAL A 9 -6.70 6.24 13.28
CA VAL A 9 -5.86 5.39 14.12
C VAL A 9 -4.41 5.60 13.72
N SER A 10 -3.64 6.26 14.57
CA SER A 10 -2.22 6.54 14.33
C SER A 10 -1.34 6.08 15.49
N ALA A 11 -0.05 6.35 15.43
CA ALA A 11 0.93 5.98 16.43
C ALA A 11 2.13 6.95 16.43
N PRO A 12 3.00 6.91 17.46
CA PRO A 12 4.26 7.67 17.43
C PRO A 12 5.21 7.24 16.31
N ALA A 13 5.19 5.95 15.94
CA ALA A 13 6.05 5.38 14.91
C ALA A 13 5.45 4.10 14.31
N SER A 14 6.14 3.49 13.35
CA SER A 14 5.83 2.13 12.88
C SER A 14 6.01 1.10 14.00
N GLY A 15 5.30 -0.04 13.94
CA GLY A 15 5.44 -1.14 14.89
C GLY A 15 4.59 -1.05 16.16
N HIS A 16 3.89 0.04 16.42
CA HIS A 16 3.03 0.21 17.61
C HIS A 16 1.70 -0.58 17.57
N GLY A 17 1.35 -1.19 16.43
CA GLY A 17 0.16 -2.03 16.29
C GLY A 17 -1.04 -1.34 15.64
N LYS A 18 -0.86 -0.21 14.95
CA LYS A 18 -1.93 0.54 14.24
C LYS A 18 -2.84 -0.35 13.40
N THR A 19 -2.25 -1.12 12.48
CA THR A 19 -3.01 -1.98 11.55
C THR A 19 -3.87 -2.99 12.29
N ALA A 20 -3.30 -3.68 13.29
CA ALA A 20 -4.04 -4.66 14.06
C ALA A 20 -5.22 -4.03 14.84
N ILE A 21 -5.02 -2.82 15.40
CA ILE A 21 -6.07 -2.07 16.08
C ILE A 21 -7.14 -1.59 15.09
N ALA A 22 -6.75 -1.00 13.95
CA ALA A 22 -7.71 -0.50 12.96
C ALA A 22 -8.55 -1.63 12.36
N VAL A 23 -7.92 -2.74 11.96
CA VAL A 23 -8.59 -3.95 11.46
C VAL A 23 -9.49 -4.55 12.55
N GLY A 24 -8.99 -4.67 13.78
CA GLY A 24 -9.76 -5.18 14.91
C GLY A 24 -10.97 -4.30 15.26
N LEU A 25 -10.81 -2.96 15.19
CA LEU A 25 -11.92 -2.03 15.44
C LEU A 25 -13.02 -2.16 14.38
N LEU A 26 -12.65 -2.25 13.10
CA LEU A 26 -13.61 -2.48 12.02
C LEU A 26 -14.32 -3.82 12.18
N ALA A 27 -13.59 -4.90 12.51
CA ALA A 27 -14.16 -6.21 12.71
C ALA A 27 -15.10 -6.26 13.94
N ALA A 28 -14.72 -5.62 15.04
CA ALA A 28 -15.55 -5.51 16.24
C ALA A 28 -16.84 -4.69 15.98
N THR A 29 -16.73 -3.63 15.18
CA THR A 29 -17.87 -2.80 14.77
C THR A 29 -18.81 -3.60 13.86
N ALA A 30 -18.27 -4.30 12.86
CA ALA A 30 -19.03 -5.16 11.94
C ALA A 30 -19.75 -6.30 12.72
N ALA A 31 -19.09 -6.90 13.73
CA ALA A 31 -19.68 -7.93 14.59
C ALA A 31 -20.88 -7.41 15.42
N ARG A 32 -20.94 -6.09 15.68
CA ARG A 32 -22.12 -5.42 16.30
C ARG A 32 -23.22 -5.08 15.28
N GLY A 33 -23.05 -5.43 14.01
CA GLY A 33 -23.99 -5.09 12.93
C GLY A 33 -23.95 -3.60 12.51
N ILE A 34 -22.92 -2.85 12.89
CA ILE A 34 -22.76 -1.44 12.55
C ILE A 34 -21.99 -1.33 11.22
N PRO A 35 -22.59 -0.73 10.17
CA PRO A 35 -21.89 -0.53 8.90
C PRO A 35 -20.64 0.35 9.08
N ALA A 36 -19.49 -0.17 8.69
CA ALA A 36 -18.23 0.54 8.81
C ALA A 36 -17.50 0.66 7.46
N ALA A 37 -16.59 1.62 7.34
CA ALA A 37 -15.70 1.80 6.19
C ALA A 37 -14.25 1.94 6.64
N GLY A 38 -13.34 1.28 5.93
CA GLY A 38 -11.91 1.30 6.21
C GLY A 38 -11.14 2.09 5.16
N PHE A 39 -10.22 2.95 5.62
CA PHE A 39 -9.35 3.75 4.78
C PHE A 39 -7.91 3.62 5.23
N LYS A 40 -6.98 3.62 4.27
CA LYS A 40 -5.53 3.64 4.52
C LYS A 40 -4.93 4.94 4.03
N VAL A 41 -4.18 5.62 4.87
CA VAL A 41 -3.35 6.76 4.44
C VAL A 41 -2.16 6.22 3.64
N GLY A 42 -1.89 6.85 2.48
CA GLY A 42 -0.80 6.46 1.61
C GLY A 42 -1.12 5.34 0.62
N PRO A 43 -0.11 4.86 -0.13
CA PRO A 43 -0.31 4.03 -1.32
C PRO A 43 -0.45 2.53 -1.06
N ASP A 44 -0.41 2.08 0.19
CA ASP A 44 -0.36 0.66 0.55
C ASP A 44 -1.67 -0.07 0.23
N HIS A 45 -1.63 -1.02 -0.72
CA HIS A 45 -2.77 -1.84 -1.09
C HIS A 45 -3.10 -2.93 -0.06
N THR A 46 -2.11 -3.40 0.72
CA THR A 46 -2.28 -4.53 1.65
C THR A 46 -3.13 -4.16 2.86
N ASP A 47 -2.75 -3.08 3.55
CA ASP A 47 -3.49 -2.63 4.72
C ASP A 47 -4.91 -2.24 4.32
N ALA A 48 -5.10 -1.53 3.18
CA ALA A 48 -6.42 -1.21 2.66
C ALA A 48 -7.28 -2.47 2.42
N ALA A 49 -6.68 -3.55 1.92
CA ALA A 49 -7.39 -4.81 1.70
C ALA A 49 -7.84 -5.47 3.01
N TYR A 50 -7.00 -5.48 4.06
CA TYR A 50 -7.39 -6.01 5.36
C TYR A 50 -8.48 -5.16 6.05
N LEU A 51 -8.38 -3.83 5.92
CA LEU A 51 -9.43 -2.92 6.40
C LEU A 51 -10.76 -3.20 5.68
N GLY A 52 -10.70 -3.43 4.36
CA GLY A 52 -11.86 -3.78 3.56
C GLY A 52 -12.48 -5.12 3.98
N LEU A 53 -11.66 -6.15 4.18
CA LEU A 53 -12.11 -7.46 4.66
C LEU A 53 -12.80 -7.35 6.03
N ALA A 54 -12.25 -6.55 6.94
CA ALA A 54 -12.81 -6.33 8.26
C ALA A 54 -14.13 -5.56 8.23
N ALA A 55 -14.25 -4.59 7.32
CA ALA A 55 -15.46 -3.78 7.16
C ALA A 55 -16.55 -4.46 6.31
N GLY A 56 -16.24 -5.57 5.63
CA GLY A 56 -17.16 -6.24 4.68
C GLY A 56 -17.46 -5.41 3.44
N ARG A 57 -16.60 -4.46 3.07
CA ARG A 57 -16.68 -3.60 1.88
C ARG A 57 -15.29 -3.16 1.44
N PRO A 58 -15.07 -2.77 0.17
CA PRO A 58 -13.73 -2.42 -0.30
C PRO A 58 -13.06 -1.34 0.57
N GLY A 59 -11.84 -1.61 1.03
CA GLY A 59 -10.99 -0.63 1.69
C GLY A 59 -10.38 0.31 0.65
N ARG A 60 -10.16 1.57 1.01
CA ARG A 60 -9.71 2.61 0.09
C ARG A 60 -8.45 3.30 0.57
N ASN A 61 -7.72 3.88 -0.35
CA ASN A 61 -6.54 4.66 -0.04
C ASN A 61 -6.86 6.17 -0.08
N LEU A 62 -6.30 6.87 0.90
CA LEU A 62 -6.32 8.33 0.95
C LEU A 62 -4.86 8.80 0.87
N ASP A 63 -4.43 9.14 -0.32
CA ASP A 63 -3.04 9.50 -0.61
C ASP A 63 -2.96 10.89 -1.23
N PRO A 64 -2.66 11.94 -0.42
CA PRO A 64 -2.61 13.30 -0.94
C PRO A 64 -1.55 13.52 -2.02
N ARG A 65 -0.48 12.72 -2.01
CA ARG A 65 0.60 12.83 -3.01
C ARG A 65 0.17 12.27 -4.37
N LEU A 66 -0.62 11.20 -4.38
CA LEU A 66 -1.11 10.61 -5.62
C LEU A 66 -2.29 11.38 -6.20
N VAL A 67 -3.28 11.71 -5.36
CA VAL A 67 -4.54 12.28 -5.86
C VAL A 67 -4.67 13.80 -5.70
N GLY A 68 -3.78 14.42 -4.94
CA GLY A 68 -3.85 15.83 -4.55
C GLY A 68 -4.71 16.03 -3.29
N ALA A 69 -4.28 16.92 -2.40
CA ALA A 69 -4.92 17.17 -1.10
C ALA A 69 -6.41 17.56 -1.24
N GLN A 70 -6.77 18.29 -2.29
CA GLN A 70 -8.13 18.73 -2.56
C GLN A 70 -9.12 17.58 -2.84
N ARG A 71 -8.65 16.38 -3.19
CA ARG A 71 -9.50 15.22 -3.45
C ARG A 71 -9.69 14.32 -2.23
N ILE A 72 -8.96 14.54 -1.12
CA ILE A 72 -9.01 13.68 0.06
C ILE A 72 -10.39 13.65 0.68
N ALA A 73 -10.98 14.80 1.00
CA ALA A 73 -12.31 14.86 1.57
C ALA A 73 -13.42 14.36 0.60
N PRO A 74 -13.44 14.73 -0.69
CA PRO A 74 -14.37 14.18 -1.67
C PRO A 74 -14.30 12.65 -1.82
N LEU A 75 -13.10 12.06 -1.90
CA LEU A 75 -12.89 10.61 -1.99
C LEU A 75 -13.29 9.89 -0.69
N PHE A 76 -12.95 10.50 0.46
CA PHE A 76 -13.41 9.99 1.75
C PHE A 76 -14.94 9.93 1.82
N LEU A 77 -15.64 11.02 1.47
CA LEU A 77 -17.11 11.08 1.48
C LEU A 77 -17.73 10.03 0.57
N HIS A 78 -17.15 9.81 -0.63
CA HIS A 78 -17.57 8.77 -1.55
C HIS A 78 -17.41 7.37 -0.92
N GLY A 79 -16.23 7.08 -0.39
CA GLY A 79 -15.93 5.78 0.22
C GLY A 79 -16.70 5.51 1.51
N ALA A 80 -16.95 6.54 2.33
CA ALA A 80 -17.71 6.42 3.57
C ALA A 80 -19.19 6.06 3.27
N GLY A 81 -19.79 6.70 2.26
CA GLY A 81 -21.16 6.39 1.85
C GLY A 81 -22.13 6.34 3.02
N SER A 82 -22.77 5.18 3.23
CA SER A 82 -23.72 4.92 4.32
C SER A 82 -23.07 4.36 5.61
N ALA A 83 -21.75 4.38 5.73
CA ALA A 83 -21.07 3.88 6.94
C ALA A 83 -21.43 4.74 8.17
N GLN A 84 -21.65 4.06 9.29
CA GLN A 84 -21.88 4.69 10.58
C GLN A 84 -20.57 4.90 11.37
N LEU A 85 -19.47 4.28 10.92
CA LEU A 85 -18.12 4.52 11.39
C LEU A 85 -17.14 4.40 10.24
N SER A 86 -16.29 5.39 10.07
CA SER A 86 -15.13 5.33 9.17
C SER A 86 -13.84 5.33 9.99
N VAL A 87 -13.02 4.30 9.80
CA VAL A 87 -11.71 4.16 10.43
C VAL A 87 -10.63 4.42 9.39
N ILE A 88 -9.81 5.43 9.63
CA ILE A 88 -8.68 5.80 8.77
C ILE A 88 -7.40 5.34 9.46
N GLU A 89 -6.73 4.34 8.91
CA GLU A 89 -5.43 3.90 9.40
C GLU A 89 -4.32 4.78 8.86
N GLY A 90 -3.53 5.38 9.74
CA GLY A 90 -2.37 6.17 9.39
C GLY A 90 -1.20 5.33 8.84
N ALA A 91 -0.34 5.96 8.09
CA ALA A 91 0.94 5.41 7.66
C ALA A 91 2.06 5.89 8.59
N MET A 92 3.05 5.03 8.87
CA MET A 92 4.22 5.37 9.71
C MET A 92 3.82 5.97 11.07
N GLY A 93 4.51 6.98 11.58
CA GLY A 93 4.08 7.79 12.72
C GLY A 93 3.12 8.90 12.29
N LEU A 94 2.45 9.52 13.27
CA LEU A 94 1.44 10.55 13.02
C LEU A 94 1.99 11.72 12.20
N PHE A 95 3.21 12.14 12.52
CA PHE A 95 3.91 13.27 11.89
C PHE A 95 5.06 12.83 10.96
N ASP A 96 5.13 11.54 10.64
CA ASP A 96 6.12 11.02 9.68
C ASP A 96 5.59 11.10 8.26
N SER A 97 6.51 11.11 7.30
CA SER A 97 6.22 11.16 5.87
C SER A 97 7.21 10.34 5.06
N LEU A 98 6.76 9.77 3.94
CA LEU A 98 7.62 9.03 3.01
C LEU A 98 8.56 9.94 2.22
N THR A 99 8.20 11.21 2.04
CA THR A 99 8.97 12.18 1.24
C THR A 99 9.74 13.18 2.08
N GLY A 100 9.59 13.14 3.40
CA GLY A 100 10.11 14.18 4.31
C GLY A 100 9.25 15.45 4.30
N GLN A 101 8.03 15.40 3.75
CA GLN A 101 7.07 16.50 3.68
C GLN A 101 5.76 16.09 4.36
N PRO A 102 5.74 15.96 5.70
CA PRO A 102 4.58 15.44 6.44
C PRO A 102 3.33 16.31 6.28
N GLU A 103 3.49 17.58 5.98
CA GLU A 103 2.41 18.52 5.67
C GLU A 103 1.69 18.22 4.34
N ILE A 104 2.30 17.41 3.47
CA ILE A 104 1.72 17.02 2.18
C ILE A 104 1.16 15.59 2.24
N ASP A 105 1.96 14.62 2.67
CA ASP A 105 1.66 13.19 2.55
C ASP A 105 1.60 12.44 3.88
N GLY A 106 1.73 13.16 5.01
CA GLY A 106 1.67 12.59 6.34
C GLY A 106 0.25 12.24 6.80
N THR A 107 0.18 11.38 7.81
CA THR A 107 -1.11 11.03 8.46
C THR A 107 -1.79 12.26 9.07
N ALA A 108 -1.01 13.17 9.65
CA ALA A 108 -1.50 14.43 10.21
C ALA A 108 -2.21 15.29 9.16
N ALA A 109 -1.64 15.42 7.96
CA ALA A 109 -2.24 16.17 6.86
C ALA A 109 -3.62 15.61 6.46
N VAL A 110 -3.76 14.29 6.41
CA VAL A 110 -5.05 13.62 6.12
C VAL A 110 -6.03 13.82 7.28
N ALA A 111 -5.58 13.71 8.54
CA ALA A 111 -6.42 13.93 9.72
C ALA A 111 -6.95 15.38 9.76
N ALA A 112 -6.09 16.36 9.48
CA ALA A 112 -6.46 17.78 9.39
C ALA A 112 -7.45 18.04 8.24
N ALA A 113 -7.16 17.53 7.02
CA ALA A 113 -8.02 17.68 5.85
C ALA A 113 -9.43 17.09 6.06
N LEU A 114 -9.52 16.06 6.88
CA LEU A 114 -10.79 15.42 7.23
C LEU A 114 -11.37 15.93 8.54
N HIS A 115 -10.74 16.86 9.26
CA HIS A 115 -11.12 17.25 10.61
C HIS A 115 -11.45 16.02 11.48
N ALA A 116 -10.66 14.95 11.36
CA ALA A 116 -10.90 13.68 12.02
C ALA A 116 -10.12 13.60 13.34
N PRO A 117 -10.77 13.30 14.47
CA PRO A 117 -10.05 13.06 15.71
C PRO A 117 -9.10 11.88 15.56
N VAL A 118 -7.91 12.02 16.15
CA VAL A 118 -6.85 11.01 16.12
C VAL A 118 -6.86 10.21 17.41
N VAL A 119 -6.78 8.91 17.29
CA VAL A 119 -6.54 7.96 18.39
C VAL A 119 -5.11 7.46 18.26
N LEU A 120 -4.28 7.75 19.25
CA LEU A 120 -2.86 7.37 19.24
C LEU A 120 -2.66 6.00 19.89
N VAL A 121 -2.23 5.03 19.11
CA VAL A 121 -1.83 3.70 19.61
C VAL A 121 -0.38 3.75 20.04
N VAL A 122 -0.11 3.51 21.33
CA VAL A 122 1.25 3.57 21.87
C VAL A 122 1.67 2.21 22.39
N ASP A 123 2.78 1.69 21.90
CA ASP A 123 3.47 0.55 22.51
C ASP A 123 4.14 1.02 23.81
N VAL A 124 3.59 0.57 24.94
CA VAL A 124 4.05 0.99 26.28
C VAL A 124 4.93 -0.07 26.95
N ALA A 125 5.42 -1.06 26.23
CA ALA A 125 6.16 -2.20 26.82
C ALA A 125 7.37 -1.78 27.67
N ALA A 126 7.97 -0.64 27.34
CA ALA A 126 9.13 -0.06 28.05
C ALA A 126 8.88 1.36 28.58
N MET A 127 7.62 1.76 28.78
CA MET A 127 7.25 3.11 29.17
C MET A 127 6.68 3.16 30.60
N GLY A 128 6.91 4.28 31.29
CA GLY A 128 6.28 4.66 32.55
C GLY A 128 5.64 6.05 32.42
N HIS A 129 5.84 6.92 33.41
CA HIS A 129 5.32 8.30 33.41
C HIS A 129 5.76 9.15 32.20
N SER A 130 6.87 8.80 31.54
CA SER A 130 7.32 9.46 30.30
C SER A 130 6.31 9.38 29.17
N LEU A 131 5.32 8.46 29.26
CA LEU A 131 4.20 8.38 28.33
C LEU A 131 3.41 9.70 28.28
N ALA A 132 3.20 10.35 29.43
CA ALA A 132 2.50 11.63 29.50
C ALA A 132 3.26 12.73 28.72
N ALA A 133 4.59 12.79 28.85
CA ALA A 133 5.41 13.75 28.10
C ALA A 133 5.33 13.48 26.58
N LEU A 134 5.41 12.21 26.17
CA LEU A 134 5.28 11.83 24.77
C LEU A 134 3.92 12.27 24.20
N VAL A 135 2.84 11.88 24.86
CA VAL A 135 1.47 12.17 24.38
C VAL A 135 1.18 13.67 24.41
N HIS A 136 1.67 14.38 25.44
CA HIS A 136 1.56 15.84 25.49
C HIS A 136 2.29 16.50 24.32
N GLY A 137 3.50 16.04 23.99
CA GLY A 137 4.24 16.50 22.81
C GLY A 137 3.45 16.31 21.51
N PHE A 138 2.88 15.13 21.30
CA PHE A 138 2.04 14.86 20.12
C PHE A 138 0.80 15.74 20.05
N ARG A 139 0.17 16.03 21.20
CA ARG A 139 -1.01 16.89 21.25
C ARG A 139 -0.71 18.36 20.94
N MET A 140 0.49 18.82 21.31
CA MET A 140 0.89 20.21 21.16
C MET A 140 1.68 20.51 19.88
N PHE A 141 2.05 19.47 19.13
CA PHE A 141 2.94 19.60 17.98
C PHE A 141 2.29 20.32 16.79
N ASP A 142 1.00 20.04 16.58
CA ASP A 142 0.22 20.62 15.47
C ASP A 142 -1.21 20.91 15.96
N GLU A 143 -1.60 22.18 15.95
CA GLU A 143 -2.92 22.62 16.39
C GLU A 143 -4.07 22.20 15.49
N MET A 144 -3.78 21.85 14.22
CA MET A 144 -4.77 21.34 13.27
C MET A 144 -5.12 19.88 13.51
N VAL A 145 -4.37 19.19 14.34
CA VAL A 145 -4.56 17.76 14.63
C VAL A 145 -5.18 17.57 16.01
N HIS A 146 -6.42 17.15 16.03
CA HIS A 146 -7.13 16.87 17.29
C HIS A 146 -6.80 15.48 17.82
N LEU A 147 -5.92 15.37 18.83
CA LEU A 147 -5.67 14.12 19.54
C LEU A 147 -6.78 13.85 20.56
N GLY A 148 -7.68 12.90 20.23
CA GLY A 148 -8.89 12.61 21.00
C GLY A 148 -8.72 11.54 22.08
N GLY A 149 -7.63 10.77 22.06
CA GLY A 149 -7.36 9.75 23.09
C GLY A 149 -6.23 8.80 22.72
N VAL A 150 -5.91 7.91 23.66
CA VAL A 150 -4.80 6.96 23.55
C VAL A 150 -5.30 5.53 23.74
N ILE A 151 -4.75 4.59 22.97
CA ILE A 151 -4.85 3.15 23.20
C ILE A 151 -3.48 2.66 23.65
N LEU A 152 -3.43 2.03 24.82
CA LEU A 152 -2.22 1.44 25.38
C LEU A 152 -2.03 0.03 24.82
N ASN A 153 -0.95 -0.23 24.12
CA ASN A 153 -0.62 -1.54 23.59
C ASN A 153 0.59 -2.15 24.35
N ARG A 154 0.57 -3.47 24.57
CA ARG A 154 1.63 -4.23 25.24
C ARG A 154 1.83 -3.86 26.70
N VAL A 155 0.76 -3.55 27.40
CA VAL A 155 0.78 -3.30 28.84
C VAL A 155 1.30 -4.53 29.60
N ALA A 156 2.22 -4.34 30.54
CA ALA A 156 2.91 -5.44 31.21
C ALA A 156 2.08 -6.09 32.34
N SER A 157 1.27 -5.29 33.06
CA SER A 157 0.50 -5.76 34.22
C SER A 157 -0.62 -4.77 34.60
N PRO A 158 -1.59 -5.14 35.42
CA PRO A 158 -2.61 -4.21 35.93
C PRO A 158 -2.04 -3.00 36.68
N ARG A 159 -0.96 -3.18 37.46
CA ARG A 159 -0.27 -2.07 38.14
C ARG A 159 0.39 -1.12 37.12
N HIS A 160 0.97 -1.66 36.06
CA HIS A 160 1.54 -0.85 34.98
C HIS A 160 0.44 -0.05 34.27
N GLU A 161 -0.68 -0.67 33.95
CA GLU A 161 -1.84 0.01 33.38
C GLU A 161 -2.32 1.18 34.24
N GLN A 162 -2.50 0.93 35.54
CA GLN A 162 -2.96 1.96 36.47
C GLN A 162 -2.02 3.15 36.52
N MET A 163 -0.71 2.90 36.57
CA MET A 163 0.32 3.96 36.53
C MET A 163 0.24 4.79 35.26
N LEU A 164 0.09 4.14 34.11
CA LEU A 164 0.00 4.81 32.81
C LEU A 164 -1.29 5.63 32.68
N ARG A 165 -2.43 5.09 33.17
CA ARG A 165 -3.70 5.83 33.21
C ARG A 165 -3.59 7.08 34.07
N THR A 166 -3.03 6.97 35.28
CA THR A 166 -2.80 8.14 36.16
C THR A 166 -1.94 9.20 35.45
N ALA A 167 -0.84 8.79 34.81
CA ALA A 167 0.03 9.74 34.10
C ALA A 167 -0.68 10.45 32.93
N LEU A 168 -1.60 9.79 32.24
CA LEU A 168 -2.40 10.40 31.17
C LEU A 168 -3.56 11.24 31.69
N ASP A 169 -4.16 10.85 32.83
CA ASP A 169 -5.20 11.63 33.52
C ASP A 169 -4.63 12.98 34.01
N ASP A 170 -3.38 13.02 34.51
CA ASP A 170 -2.68 14.24 34.93
C ASP A 170 -2.57 15.30 33.82
N ILE A 171 -2.54 14.86 32.53
CA ILE A 171 -2.53 15.76 31.38
C ILE A 171 -3.90 15.87 30.68
N GLY A 172 -4.95 15.28 31.28
CA GLY A 172 -6.31 15.28 30.72
C GLY A 172 -6.43 14.53 29.39
N MET A 173 -5.67 13.44 29.19
CA MET A 173 -5.72 12.63 27.99
C MET A 173 -6.48 11.31 28.24
N PRO A 174 -7.64 11.09 27.58
CA PRO A 174 -8.43 9.89 27.82
C PRO A 174 -7.75 8.64 27.27
N VAL A 175 -7.75 7.56 28.08
CA VAL A 175 -7.37 6.20 27.65
C VAL A 175 -8.62 5.49 27.16
N LEU A 176 -8.66 5.16 25.87
CA LEU A 176 -9.80 4.52 25.19
C LEU A 176 -9.73 3.00 25.19
N GLY A 177 -8.64 2.44 25.71
CA GLY A 177 -8.45 1.01 25.87
C GLY A 177 -7.03 0.65 26.23
N ALA A 178 -6.84 -0.59 26.71
CA ALA A 178 -5.54 -1.12 27.08
C ALA A 178 -5.47 -2.61 26.74
N LEU A 179 -4.49 -2.99 25.94
CA LEU A 179 -4.17 -4.36 25.59
C LEU A 179 -2.90 -4.77 26.32
N ARG A 180 -2.95 -5.91 26.99
CA ARG A 180 -1.78 -6.48 27.63
C ARG A 180 -0.86 -7.13 26.61
N ARG A 181 0.36 -7.39 27.02
CA ARG A 181 1.31 -8.12 26.19
C ARG A 181 0.76 -9.51 25.86
N GLY A 182 0.51 -9.78 24.58
CA GLY A 182 -0.06 -11.03 24.09
C GLY A 182 -1.57 -11.03 23.84
N ASP A 183 -2.32 -10.01 24.30
CA ASP A 183 -3.76 -9.92 24.04
C ASP A 183 -4.04 -9.69 22.54
N LEU A 184 -3.21 -8.89 21.87
CA LEU A 184 -3.33 -8.67 20.44
C LEU A 184 -2.64 -9.82 19.70
N PRO A 185 -3.40 -10.70 19.03
CA PRO A 185 -2.81 -11.84 18.35
C PRO A 185 -1.95 -11.38 17.18
N ASN A 186 -0.74 -11.94 17.07
CA ASN A 186 0.17 -11.70 15.94
C ASN A 186 -0.27 -12.56 14.74
N VAL A 187 -1.39 -12.18 14.13
CA VAL A 187 -2.02 -12.91 13.01
C VAL A 187 -1.90 -12.20 11.67
N LEU A 188 -1.54 -10.91 11.70
CA LEU A 188 -1.17 -10.20 10.48
C LEU A 188 0.31 -10.48 10.21
N PRO A 189 0.68 -10.84 8.98
CA PRO A 189 2.06 -11.18 8.67
C PRO A 189 2.97 -9.98 8.91
N ALA A 190 4.15 -10.27 9.45
CA ALA A 190 5.21 -9.28 9.53
C ALA A 190 5.59 -8.85 8.11
N ARG A 191 5.73 -7.55 7.89
CA ARG A 191 6.08 -7.01 6.56
C ARG A 191 7.40 -7.56 6.02
N ALA A 192 8.33 -7.98 6.90
CA ALA A 192 9.57 -8.64 6.51
C ALA A 192 9.37 -9.99 5.77
N HIS A 193 8.21 -10.63 5.94
CA HIS A 193 7.87 -11.92 5.29
C HIS A 193 6.75 -11.77 4.27
N GLY A 194 6.36 -10.55 3.97
CA GLY A 194 5.23 -10.24 3.11
C GLY A 194 3.88 -10.46 3.78
N PRO A 195 2.86 -9.80 3.29
CA PRO A 195 1.50 -10.03 3.74
C PRO A 195 1.09 -11.46 3.39
N VAL A 196 0.33 -12.10 4.28
CA VAL A 196 -0.40 -13.31 3.91
C VAL A 196 -1.28 -12.95 2.71
N PRO A 197 -1.26 -13.73 1.63
CA PRO A 197 -2.16 -13.52 0.50
C PRO A 197 -3.59 -13.54 0.99
N VAL A 198 -4.18 -12.37 1.17
CA VAL A 198 -5.62 -12.29 1.42
C VAL A 198 -6.35 -13.01 0.28
N ALA A 199 -5.79 -12.94 -0.94
CA ALA A 199 -6.28 -13.61 -2.12
C ALA A 199 -6.35 -15.14 -2.03
N HIS A 200 -5.33 -15.79 -1.48
CA HIS A 200 -5.29 -17.27 -1.45
C HIS A 200 -5.80 -17.88 -0.17
N ARG A 201 -5.82 -17.10 0.91
CA ARG A 201 -6.09 -17.59 2.26
C ARG A 201 -7.27 -16.87 2.90
N THR A 202 -8.36 -16.71 2.15
CA THR A 202 -9.56 -15.98 2.61
C THR A 202 -10.06 -16.50 3.94
N VAL A 203 -10.00 -17.81 4.16
CA VAL A 203 -10.42 -18.42 5.45
C VAL A 203 -9.45 -18.04 6.57
N GLU A 204 -8.14 -18.08 6.32
CA GLU A 204 -7.13 -17.68 7.31
C GLU A 204 -7.18 -16.18 7.59
N ALA A 205 -7.26 -15.35 6.55
CA ALA A 205 -7.39 -13.91 6.69
C ALA A 205 -8.67 -13.53 7.45
N SER A 206 -9.80 -14.15 7.13
CA SER A 206 -11.07 -13.93 7.85
C SER A 206 -11.00 -14.40 9.31
N ARG A 207 -10.29 -15.49 9.59
CA ARG A 207 -10.04 -15.93 10.97
C ARG A 207 -9.15 -14.95 11.72
N ALA A 208 -8.10 -14.44 11.06
CA ALA A 208 -7.20 -13.44 11.61
C ALA A 208 -7.95 -12.15 11.97
N VAL A 209 -8.74 -11.63 11.03
CA VAL A 209 -9.58 -10.45 11.22
C VAL A 209 -10.56 -10.63 12.38
N ARG A 210 -11.25 -11.78 12.44
CA ARG A 210 -12.16 -12.08 13.54
C ARG A 210 -11.45 -12.11 14.90
N ARG A 211 -10.28 -12.77 15.00
CA ARG A 211 -9.50 -12.81 16.25
C ARG A 211 -9.05 -11.43 16.70
N LEU A 212 -8.67 -10.55 15.75
CA LEU A 212 -8.37 -9.16 16.07
C LEU A 212 -9.61 -8.41 16.56
N GLY A 213 -10.76 -8.65 15.94
CA GLY A 213 -12.04 -8.07 16.36
C GLY A 213 -12.43 -8.47 17.78
N GLU A 214 -12.29 -9.75 18.12
CA GLU A 214 -12.55 -10.28 19.47
C GLU A 214 -11.61 -9.64 20.51
N ALA A 215 -10.30 -9.57 20.23
CA ALA A 215 -9.31 -8.96 21.11
C ALA A 215 -9.58 -7.46 21.33
N VAL A 216 -9.88 -6.72 20.27
CA VAL A 216 -10.20 -5.30 20.33
C VAL A 216 -11.52 -5.05 21.07
N ALA A 217 -12.56 -5.84 20.81
CA ALA A 217 -13.85 -5.71 21.49
C ALA A 217 -13.76 -5.94 23.01
N GLY A 218 -12.83 -6.81 23.45
CA GLY A 218 -12.60 -7.10 24.86
C GLY A 218 -11.74 -6.08 25.61
N ALA A 219 -10.97 -5.24 24.87
CA ALA A 219 -9.97 -4.37 25.47
C ALA A 219 -10.23 -2.87 25.27
N LEU A 220 -11.03 -2.49 24.28
CA LEU A 220 -11.30 -1.11 23.94
C LEU A 220 -12.74 -0.70 24.29
N ASP A 221 -12.89 0.55 24.68
CA ASP A 221 -14.21 1.18 24.88
C ASP A 221 -14.77 1.63 23.52
N LEU A 222 -15.48 0.71 22.87
CA LEU A 222 -16.04 0.95 21.54
C LEU A 222 -17.08 2.07 21.53
N ASP A 223 -17.81 2.27 22.62
CA ASP A 223 -18.85 3.30 22.69
C ASP A 223 -18.23 4.69 22.81
N ARG A 224 -17.14 4.84 23.57
CA ARG A 224 -16.36 6.09 23.60
C ARG A 224 -15.66 6.37 22.26
N LEU A 225 -15.16 5.33 21.58
CA LEU A 225 -14.59 5.47 20.23
C LEU A 225 -15.66 5.91 19.23
N MET A 226 -16.85 5.35 19.29
CA MET A 226 -17.99 5.80 18.46
C MET A 226 -18.41 7.23 18.77
N ALA A 227 -18.47 7.62 20.04
CA ALA A 227 -18.77 8.99 20.45
C ALA A 227 -17.69 9.97 19.94
N LEU A 228 -16.42 9.60 20.07
CA LEU A 228 -15.30 10.39 19.53
C LEU A 228 -15.38 10.53 17.99
N ALA A 229 -15.64 9.45 17.27
CA ALA A 229 -15.83 9.50 15.82
C ALA A 229 -16.99 10.40 15.40
N SER A 230 -18.07 10.38 16.19
CA SER A 230 -19.28 11.21 15.95
C SER A 230 -19.08 12.68 16.28
N SER A 231 -18.04 13.05 17.03
CA SER A 231 -17.68 14.45 17.30
C SER A 231 -17.06 15.16 16.09
N ALA A 232 -16.64 14.41 15.08
CA ALA A 232 -16.05 14.96 13.86
C ALA A 232 -17.08 15.85 13.12
N PRO A 233 -16.75 17.11 12.78
CA PRO A 233 -17.67 18.03 12.14
C PRO A 233 -18.04 17.58 10.71
N ALA A 234 -19.15 18.07 10.17
CA ALA A 234 -19.52 17.80 8.79
C ALA A 234 -18.45 18.35 7.84
N LEU A 235 -18.06 17.53 6.84
CA LEU A 235 -17.12 17.96 5.82
C LEU A 235 -17.83 18.82 4.76
N PRO A 236 -17.25 19.97 4.42
CA PRO A 236 -17.76 20.81 3.33
C PRO A 236 -17.34 20.25 1.97
N GLY A 237 -18.09 20.63 0.93
CA GLY A 237 -17.72 20.33 -0.46
C GLY A 237 -18.51 19.18 -1.09
N PRO A 238 -18.30 18.97 -2.38
CA PRO A 238 -18.97 17.91 -3.13
C PRO A 238 -18.37 16.53 -2.79
N ILE A 239 -19.20 15.50 -2.93
CA ILE A 239 -18.75 14.11 -2.93
C ILE A 239 -18.08 13.84 -4.28
N TRP A 240 -16.95 13.17 -4.27
CA TRP A 240 -16.36 12.66 -5.51
C TRP A 240 -17.25 11.56 -6.08
N THR A 241 -17.62 11.67 -7.36
CA THR A 241 -18.34 10.59 -8.04
C THR A 241 -17.62 10.24 -9.34
N PRO A 242 -17.47 8.95 -9.66
CA PRO A 242 -16.81 8.53 -10.89
C PRO A 242 -17.46 9.13 -12.15
N ALA A 243 -18.79 9.22 -12.18
CA ALA A 243 -19.52 9.75 -13.32
C ALA A 243 -19.20 11.24 -13.59
N ASP A 244 -19.15 12.06 -12.53
CA ASP A 244 -18.87 13.50 -12.68
C ASP A 244 -17.45 13.77 -13.16
N VAL A 245 -16.46 13.02 -12.62
CA VAL A 245 -15.05 13.24 -12.96
C VAL A 245 -14.67 12.65 -14.32
N VAL A 246 -15.30 11.55 -14.74
CA VAL A 246 -15.14 11.00 -16.10
C VAL A 246 -15.76 11.96 -17.11
N GLY A 247 -16.96 12.50 -16.82
CA GLY A 247 -17.66 13.51 -17.64
C GLY A 247 -17.93 13.08 -19.09
N GLY A 248 -18.71 13.86 -19.82
CA GLY A 248 -19.03 13.66 -21.24
C GLY A 248 -19.99 12.49 -21.51
N GLU A 249 -20.23 12.23 -22.78
CA GLU A 249 -21.13 11.16 -23.20
C GLU A 249 -20.55 9.79 -22.85
N VAL A 250 -21.40 8.92 -22.29
CA VAL A 250 -21.09 7.50 -22.07
C VAL A 250 -21.30 6.79 -23.41
N PHE A 251 -20.39 5.88 -23.75
CA PHE A 251 -20.52 5.10 -24.99
C PHE A 251 -21.72 4.15 -24.91
N ASP A 252 -22.52 4.07 -25.99
CA ASP A 252 -23.67 3.14 -26.08
C ASP A 252 -23.24 1.68 -26.01
N GLN A 253 -22.07 1.36 -26.58
CA GLN A 253 -21.49 0.03 -26.50
C GLN A 253 -20.63 -0.07 -25.26
N ARG A 254 -20.86 -1.10 -24.47
CA ARG A 254 -20.09 -1.39 -23.26
C ARG A 254 -19.07 -2.49 -23.53
N PRO A 255 -17.79 -2.14 -23.78
CA PRO A 255 -16.76 -3.14 -23.98
C PRO A 255 -16.44 -3.84 -22.66
N VAL A 256 -16.17 -5.14 -22.70
CA VAL A 256 -15.67 -5.87 -21.55
C VAL A 256 -14.21 -5.48 -21.32
N VAL A 257 -13.92 -4.92 -20.16
CA VAL A 257 -12.56 -4.63 -19.68
C VAL A 257 -12.20 -5.63 -18.58
N ALA A 258 -11.25 -6.51 -18.87
CA ALA A 258 -10.73 -7.44 -17.87
C ALA A 258 -9.85 -6.68 -16.87
N LEU A 259 -10.17 -6.80 -15.59
CA LEU A 259 -9.40 -6.21 -14.50
C LEU A 259 -8.78 -7.34 -13.67
N ALA A 260 -7.46 -7.39 -13.65
CA ALA A 260 -6.77 -8.42 -12.88
C ALA A 260 -6.99 -8.21 -11.38
N GLY A 261 -7.28 -9.31 -10.69
CA GLY A 261 -7.55 -9.34 -9.26
C GLY A 261 -8.10 -10.69 -8.89
N GLY A 262 -8.16 -10.94 -7.59
CA GLY A 262 -8.94 -12.05 -7.08
C GLY A 262 -10.42 -11.65 -7.07
N PRO A 263 -11.30 -12.63 -6.82
CA PRO A 263 -12.74 -12.43 -6.76
C PRO A 263 -13.13 -11.27 -5.80
N GLY A 264 -13.46 -10.00 -6.24
CA GLY A 264 -13.86 -8.78 -5.48
C GLY A 264 -12.73 -7.85 -5.04
N ALA A 265 -11.47 -8.18 -5.31
CA ALA A 265 -10.36 -7.29 -5.01
C ALA A 265 -9.45 -7.14 -6.24
N PRO A 266 -9.59 -6.04 -6.97
CA PRO A 266 -8.68 -5.72 -8.05
C PRO A 266 -7.28 -5.47 -7.49
N PHE A 267 -6.26 -5.76 -8.29
CA PHE A 267 -4.86 -5.38 -7.97
C PHE A 267 -4.62 -3.88 -8.20
N THR A 268 -5.68 -3.10 -8.30
CA THR A 268 -5.67 -1.65 -8.47
C THR A 268 -6.35 -0.97 -7.28
N TYR A 269 -6.30 0.36 -7.22
CA TYR A 269 -7.19 1.11 -6.34
C TYR A 269 -8.65 0.91 -6.78
N VAL A 270 -9.56 0.92 -5.82
CA VAL A 270 -11.00 0.64 -6.05
C VAL A 270 -11.60 1.59 -7.10
N GLU A 271 -11.15 2.83 -7.11
CA GLU A 271 -11.56 3.88 -8.03
C GLU A 271 -11.30 3.53 -9.51
N THR A 272 -10.33 2.65 -9.80
CA THR A 272 -10.05 2.21 -11.18
C THR A 272 -11.26 1.49 -11.80
N ALA A 273 -11.84 0.54 -11.08
CA ALA A 273 -13.04 -0.19 -11.54
C ALA A 273 -14.26 0.74 -11.66
N GLU A 274 -14.41 1.64 -10.68
CA GLU A 274 -15.51 2.61 -10.66
C GLU A 274 -15.43 3.58 -11.84
N LEU A 275 -14.21 4.07 -12.15
CA LEU A 275 -13.96 4.97 -13.28
C LEU A 275 -14.17 4.27 -14.64
N LEU A 276 -13.72 3.02 -14.79
CA LEU A 276 -13.96 2.23 -15.99
C LEU A 276 -15.46 2.01 -16.21
N THR A 277 -16.20 1.67 -15.15
CA THR A 277 -17.66 1.49 -15.20
C THR A 277 -18.36 2.79 -15.58
N ALA A 278 -17.95 3.91 -14.99
CA ALA A 278 -18.48 5.25 -15.29
C ALA A 278 -18.14 5.69 -16.73
N ALA A 279 -16.99 5.28 -17.25
CA ALA A 279 -16.60 5.50 -18.65
C ALA A 279 -17.38 4.63 -19.64
N GLY A 280 -18.23 3.72 -19.19
CA GLY A 280 -19.08 2.86 -20.03
C GLY A 280 -18.53 1.46 -20.30
N ALA A 281 -17.57 0.97 -19.50
CA ALA A 281 -17.13 -0.41 -19.59
C ALA A 281 -17.97 -1.38 -18.74
N ASP A 282 -18.02 -2.63 -19.17
CA ASP A 282 -18.37 -3.76 -18.32
C ASP A 282 -17.08 -4.35 -17.77
N VAL A 283 -16.86 -4.15 -16.45
CA VAL A 283 -15.65 -4.62 -15.80
C VAL A 283 -15.81 -6.07 -15.38
N ALA A 284 -14.95 -6.94 -15.93
CA ALA A 284 -14.89 -8.36 -15.59
C ALA A 284 -13.58 -8.67 -14.89
N VAL A 285 -13.65 -9.35 -13.74
CA VAL A 285 -12.45 -9.72 -12.98
C VAL A 285 -11.80 -10.96 -13.62
N VAL A 286 -10.47 -10.99 -13.69
CA VAL A 286 -9.66 -12.15 -14.04
C VAL A 286 -8.61 -12.38 -12.94
N ASP A 287 -8.57 -13.59 -12.38
CA ASP A 287 -7.56 -13.98 -11.40
C ASP A 287 -6.33 -14.58 -12.10
N PRO A 288 -5.21 -13.87 -12.22
CA PRO A 288 -4.02 -14.37 -12.91
C PRO A 288 -3.45 -15.66 -12.32
N LEU A 289 -3.82 -16.00 -11.10
CA LEU A 289 -3.33 -17.16 -10.38
C LEU A 289 -4.20 -18.40 -10.57
N ARG A 290 -5.47 -18.24 -11.05
CA ARG A 290 -6.47 -19.32 -11.11
C ARG A 290 -7.13 -19.47 -12.47
N ASP A 291 -7.44 -18.34 -13.11
CA ASP A 291 -8.16 -18.36 -14.38
C ASP A 291 -7.20 -18.73 -15.52
N GLU A 292 -7.62 -19.66 -16.36
CA GLU A 292 -6.81 -20.14 -17.49
C GLU A 292 -7.01 -19.32 -18.77
N SER A 293 -7.98 -18.39 -18.79
CA SER A 293 -8.32 -17.55 -19.93
C SER A 293 -8.84 -16.19 -19.51
N LEU A 294 -8.77 -15.22 -20.42
CA LEU A 294 -9.45 -13.94 -20.23
C LEU A 294 -10.96 -14.13 -20.28
N PRO A 295 -11.75 -13.29 -19.57
CA PRO A 295 -13.22 -13.28 -19.68
C PRO A 295 -13.69 -13.18 -21.14
N ALA A 296 -14.80 -13.83 -21.44
CA ALA A 296 -15.35 -13.81 -22.80
C ALA A 296 -15.66 -12.37 -23.25
N GLY A 297 -15.30 -12.04 -24.48
CA GLY A 297 -15.53 -10.71 -25.04
C GLY A 297 -14.60 -9.61 -24.54
N THR A 298 -13.52 -9.94 -23.81
CA THR A 298 -12.52 -8.98 -23.35
C THR A 298 -12.00 -8.14 -24.50
N ARG A 299 -11.98 -6.81 -24.32
CA ARG A 299 -11.46 -5.82 -25.28
C ARG A 299 -10.37 -4.93 -24.71
N ALA A 300 -10.11 -4.98 -23.42
CA ALA A 300 -8.94 -4.39 -22.76
C ALA A 300 -8.57 -5.20 -21.52
N LEU A 301 -7.29 -5.19 -21.14
CA LEU A 301 -6.77 -5.84 -19.94
C LEU A 301 -6.03 -4.82 -19.09
N ILE A 302 -6.40 -4.73 -17.81
CA ILE A 302 -5.73 -3.90 -16.80
C ILE A 302 -5.15 -4.80 -15.72
N VAL A 303 -3.85 -4.70 -15.48
CA VAL A 303 -3.16 -5.39 -14.39
C VAL A 303 -2.45 -4.34 -13.55
N GLY A 304 -2.97 -4.06 -12.38
CA GLY A 304 -2.47 -3.00 -11.50
C GLY A 304 -1.26 -3.38 -10.68
N ALA A 305 -0.72 -2.38 -10.00
CA ALA A 305 0.51 -2.47 -9.21
C ALA A 305 0.40 -3.39 -7.97
N GLY A 306 -0.81 -3.74 -7.56
CA GLY A 306 -1.06 -4.67 -6.46
C GLY A 306 -0.83 -6.14 -6.77
N LEU A 307 -0.43 -6.52 -8.01
CA LEU A 307 -0.04 -7.89 -8.33
C LEU A 307 1.22 -8.29 -7.54
N PRO A 308 1.16 -9.34 -6.71
CA PRO A 308 2.24 -9.66 -5.78
C PRO A 308 3.43 -10.35 -6.44
N GLU A 309 4.66 -9.89 -6.12
CA GLU A 309 5.91 -10.53 -6.57
C GLU A 309 6.06 -11.97 -6.06
N GLY A 310 5.57 -12.23 -4.84
CA GLY A 310 5.68 -13.54 -4.19
C GLY A 310 5.00 -14.69 -4.93
N TYR A 311 4.25 -14.41 -5.99
CA TYR A 311 3.55 -15.42 -6.81
C TYR A 311 4.18 -15.67 -8.18
N ALA A 312 5.44 -15.36 -8.35
CA ALA A 312 6.14 -15.58 -9.62
C ALA A 312 6.07 -17.04 -10.10
N GLU A 313 6.07 -18.00 -9.16
CA GLU A 313 5.93 -19.44 -9.47
C GLU A 313 4.54 -19.76 -10.00
N GLU A 314 3.49 -19.34 -9.31
CA GLU A 314 2.09 -19.58 -9.68
C GLU A 314 1.74 -18.87 -11.00
N LEU A 315 2.18 -17.60 -11.14
CA LEU A 315 2.01 -16.85 -12.38
C LEU A 315 2.68 -17.55 -13.57
N SER A 316 3.89 -18.10 -13.36
CA SER A 316 4.60 -18.87 -14.37
C SER A 316 3.92 -20.21 -14.67
N ALA A 317 3.38 -20.89 -13.65
CA ALA A 317 2.67 -22.16 -13.82
C ALA A 317 1.38 -22.00 -14.65
N ASN A 318 0.74 -20.83 -14.60
CA ASN A 318 -0.48 -20.54 -15.39
C ASN A 318 -0.16 -20.24 -16.86
N ARG A 319 0.41 -21.24 -17.57
CA ARG A 319 0.84 -21.13 -18.97
C ARG A 319 -0.29 -20.79 -19.95
N ARG A 320 -1.51 -21.23 -19.66
CA ARG A 320 -2.65 -20.97 -20.54
C ARG A 320 -3.01 -19.50 -20.55
N LEU A 321 -3.15 -18.88 -19.38
CA LEU A 321 -3.42 -17.46 -19.28
C LEU A 321 -2.25 -16.62 -19.81
N CYS A 322 -1.00 -16.96 -19.49
CA CYS A 322 0.17 -16.28 -20.05
C CYS A 322 0.14 -16.27 -21.59
N THR A 323 -0.20 -17.41 -22.23
CA THR A 323 -0.32 -17.52 -23.68
C THR A 323 -1.46 -16.67 -24.21
N ALA A 324 -2.62 -16.69 -23.54
CA ALA A 324 -3.79 -15.89 -23.93
C ALA A 324 -3.49 -14.39 -23.85
N VAL A 325 -2.85 -13.92 -22.77
CA VAL A 325 -2.44 -12.51 -22.60
C VAL A 325 -1.43 -12.09 -23.66
N ALA A 326 -0.43 -12.94 -23.93
CA ALA A 326 0.55 -12.65 -24.97
C ALA A 326 -0.11 -12.57 -26.37
N GLN A 327 -1.07 -13.43 -26.66
CA GLN A 327 -1.80 -13.38 -27.92
C GLN A 327 -2.69 -12.13 -28.00
N PHE A 328 -3.40 -11.80 -26.92
CA PHE A 328 -4.24 -10.60 -26.80
C PHE A 328 -3.44 -9.31 -27.08
N ALA A 329 -2.26 -9.21 -26.50
CA ALA A 329 -1.33 -8.09 -26.74
C ALA A 329 -0.84 -8.06 -28.20
N ARG A 330 -0.48 -9.24 -28.78
CA ARG A 330 -0.06 -9.36 -30.19
C ARG A 330 -1.17 -9.03 -31.16
N ASP A 331 -2.40 -9.36 -30.83
CA ASP A 331 -3.56 -8.99 -31.66
C ASP A 331 -3.79 -7.47 -31.67
N GLY A 332 -3.21 -6.73 -30.72
CA GLY A 332 -3.22 -5.26 -30.68
C GLY A 332 -4.30 -4.68 -29.79
N TRP A 333 -4.84 -5.46 -28.87
CA TRP A 333 -5.78 -4.98 -27.85
C TRP A 333 -5.06 -4.14 -26.78
N PRO A 334 -5.75 -3.19 -26.15
CA PRO A 334 -5.20 -2.40 -25.04
C PRO A 334 -4.83 -3.27 -23.83
N VAL A 335 -3.59 -3.13 -23.37
CA VAL A 335 -3.11 -3.74 -22.12
C VAL A 335 -2.40 -2.68 -21.30
N VAL A 336 -2.81 -2.52 -20.05
CA VAL A 336 -2.11 -1.70 -19.05
C VAL A 336 -1.55 -2.63 -17.98
N ALA A 337 -0.25 -2.50 -17.70
CA ALA A 337 0.44 -3.28 -16.68
C ALA A 337 1.26 -2.34 -15.79
N GLU A 338 1.00 -2.41 -14.49
CA GLU A 338 1.64 -1.58 -13.49
C GLU A 338 2.37 -2.45 -12.44
N GLY A 339 3.47 -1.94 -11.87
CA GLY A 339 4.21 -2.66 -10.83
C GLY A 339 4.78 -3.99 -11.33
N VAL A 340 4.51 -5.06 -10.59
CA VAL A 340 4.97 -6.43 -10.91
C VAL A 340 4.29 -7.00 -12.17
N ALA A 341 3.21 -6.43 -12.63
CA ALA A 341 2.59 -6.83 -13.89
C ALA A 341 3.53 -6.63 -15.10
N LEU A 342 4.48 -5.68 -15.04
CA LEU A 342 5.49 -5.53 -16.09
C LEU A 342 6.41 -6.76 -16.17
N PRO A 343 7.07 -7.26 -15.10
CA PRO A 343 7.79 -8.53 -15.11
C PRO A 343 6.94 -9.71 -15.62
N TRP A 344 5.67 -9.80 -15.24
CA TRP A 344 4.76 -10.85 -15.71
C TRP A 344 4.53 -10.80 -17.23
N LEU A 345 4.48 -9.60 -17.83
CA LEU A 345 4.43 -9.46 -19.29
C LEU A 345 5.79 -9.71 -19.97
N GLY A 346 6.89 -9.72 -19.23
CA GLY A 346 8.23 -10.00 -19.73
C GLY A 346 8.41 -11.44 -20.21
N ARG A 347 9.63 -11.75 -20.63
CA ARG A 347 10.01 -13.10 -21.08
C ARG A 347 10.14 -14.06 -19.89
N GLU A 348 10.78 -13.59 -18.81
CA GLU A 348 11.04 -14.41 -17.61
C GLU A 348 11.13 -13.54 -16.34
N PHE A 349 10.84 -14.15 -15.20
CA PHE A 349 11.03 -13.58 -13.87
C PHE A 349 11.66 -14.63 -12.95
N ASP A 350 12.83 -14.33 -12.38
CA ASP A 350 13.65 -15.25 -11.59
C ASP A 350 13.87 -16.61 -12.30
N GLY A 351 14.21 -16.56 -13.59
CA GLY A 351 14.41 -17.74 -14.43
C GLY A 351 13.15 -18.51 -14.79
N ARG A 352 11.96 -18.04 -14.33
CA ARG A 352 10.67 -18.65 -14.66
C ARG A 352 10.06 -17.96 -15.89
N PRO A 353 9.60 -18.73 -16.90
CA PRO A 353 9.01 -18.12 -18.10
C PRO A 353 7.68 -17.44 -17.78
N MET A 354 7.47 -16.23 -18.30
CA MET A 354 6.28 -15.41 -18.14
C MET A 354 5.48 -15.28 -19.44
N CYS A 355 4.70 -14.23 -19.64
CA CYS A 355 3.86 -14.08 -20.84
C CYS A 355 4.66 -13.91 -22.15
N GLY A 356 5.84 -13.28 -22.13
CA GLY A 356 6.66 -13.06 -23.31
C GLY A 356 6.07 -12.03 -24.29
N VAL A 357 5.44 -10.99 -23.78
CA VAL A 357 5.00 -9.83 -24.57
C VAL A 357 6.18 -8.94 -24.93
N PHE A 358 7.10 -8.75 -23.98
CA PHE A 358 8.33 -7.98 -24.14
C PHE A 358 9.56 -8.87 -24.00
N ASP A 359 10.63 -8.52 -24.76
CA ASP A 359 11.95 -9.14 -24.57
C ASP A 359 12.67 -8.47 -23.39
N ALA A 360 12.13 -8.70 -22.20
CA ALA A 360 12.68 -8.24 -20.95
C ALA A 360 12.64 -9.37 -19.92
N SER A 361 13.68 -9.45 -19.09
CA SER A 361 13.73 -10.35 -17.95
C SER A 361 13.76 -9.57 -16.65
N ALA A 362 13.30 -10.20 -15.58
CA ALA A 362 13.32 -9.61 -14.26
C ALA A 362 13.96 -10.55 -13.24
N THR A 363 14.61 -9.97 -12.24
CA THR A 363 15.18 -10.68 -11.11
C THR A 363 14.80 -10.00 -9.82
N THR A 364 14.52 -10.77 -8.77
CA THR A 364 14.23 -10.23 -7.44
C THR A 364 15.50 -9.75 -6.77
N ALA A 365 15.55 -8.49 -6.35
CA ALA A 365 16.63 -7.91 -5.56
C ALA A 365 16.42 -8.14 -4.05
N ASP A 366 17.50 -8.00 -3.27
CA ASP A 366 17.43 -8.09 -1.80
C ASP A 366 16.67 -6.91 -1.20
N GLN A 367 16.76 -5.75 -1.85
CA GLN A 367 16.14 -4.53 -1.37
C GLN A 367 14.90 -4.20 -2.20
N THR A 368 13.90 -3.60 -1.56
CA THR A 368 12.73 -3.09 -2.25
C THR A 368 12.96 -1.63 -2.66
N ILE A 369 12.59 -1.32 -3.87
CA ILE A 369 12.49 0.04 -4.37
C ILE A 369 11.10 0.56 -4.03
N ALA A 370 11.03 1.62 -3.24
CA ALA A 370 9.77 2.26 -2.88
C ALA A 370 9.92 3.79 -3.00
N GLY A 371 8.87 4.46 -3.45
CA GLY A 371 8.87 5.92 -3.49
C GLY A 371 7.96 6.49 -4.57
N TYR A 372 7.60 7.76 -4.39
CA TYR A 372 6.82 8.51 -5.37
C TYR A 372 7.71 8.97 -6.53
N ARG A 373 7.12 9.04 -7.72
CA ARG A 373 7.76 9.57 -8.93
C ARG A 373 6.80 10.48 -9.68
N GLU A 374 7.29 11.65 -10.07
CA GLU A 374 6.62 12.50 -11.03
C GLU A 374 7.08 12.07 -12.43
N ALA A 375 6.16 11.44 -13.15
CA ALA A 375 6.44 10.86 -14.45
C ALA A 375 5.86 11.70 -15.57
N THR A 376 6.54 11.72 -16.71
CA THR A 376 6.07 12.34 -17.95
C THR A 376 6.01 11.28 -19.04
N ALA A 377 4.90 11.23 -19.77
CA ALA A 377 4.75 10.34 -20.93
C ALA A 377 5.57 10.91 -22.11
N PRO A 378 6.63 10.23 -22.58
CA PRO A 378 7.43 10.74 -23.69
C PRO A 378 6.71 10.62 -25.04
N THR A 379 5.76 9.68 -25.14
CA THR A 379 4.97 9.43 -26.34
C THR A 379 3.51 9.19 -25.96
N THR A 380 2.61 9.32 -26.94
CA THR A 380 1.20 8.94 -26.75
C THR A 380 1.07 7.43 -26.69
N SER A 381 0.34 6.94 -25.70
CA SER A 381 -0.03 5.54 -25.50
C SER A 381 -1.53 5.39 -25.29
N SER A 382 -2.01 4.15 -25.12
CA SER A 382 -3.39 3.86 -24.69
C SER A 382 -3.72 4.50 -23.34
N LEU A 383 -2.71 4.66 -22.46
CA LEU A 383 -2.87 5.22 -21.12
C LEU A 383 -2.85 6.75 -21.09
N ALA A 384 -1.85 7.37 -21.73
CA ALA A 384 -1.59 8.80 -21.60
C ALA A 384 -1.19 9.44 -22.95
N PRO A 385 -1.53 10.73 -23.20
CA PRO A 385 -1.01 11.48 -24.31
C PRO A 385 0.46 11.89 -24.05
N ALA A 386 1.23 12.13 -25.11
CA ALA A 386 2.58 12.67 -25.00
C ALA A 386 2.59 13.98 -24.19
N GLY A 387 3.55 14.13 -23.30
CA GLY A 387 3.69 15.28 -22.40
C GLY A 387 2.81 15.23 -21.15
N ALA A 388 1.90 14.25 -21.01
CA ALA A 388 1.12 14.09 -19.78
C ALA A 388 2.03 13.85 -18.58
N ARG A 389 1.75 14.53 -17.48
CA ARG A 389 2.49 14.41 -16.22
C ARG A 389 1.59 13.79 -15.17
N ILE A 390 2.09 12.83 -14.43
CA ILE A 390 1.36 12.14 -13.38
C ILE A 390 2.31 11.75 -12.24
N THR A 391 1.82 11.80 -11.01
CA THR A 391 2.52 11.22 -9.88
C THR A 391 2.07 9.78 -9.69
N GLY A 392 3.04 8.87 -9.60
CA GLY A 392 2.80 7.46 -9.27
C GLY A 392 3.68 6.99 -8.13
N TYR A 393 3.43 5.79 -7.67
CA TYR A 393 4.19 5.16 -6.59
C TYR A 393 4.84 3.86 -7.08
N LYS A 394 6.10 3.67 -6.74
CA LYS A 394 6.82 2.42 -6.97
C LYS A 394 6.92 1.65 -5.65
N GLN A 395 6.69 0.35 -5.72
CA GLN A 395 6.96 -0.57 -4.62
C GLN A 395 7.18 -1.96 -5.21
N HIS A 396 8.43 -2.32 -5.41
CA HIS A 396 8.82 -3.60 -6.02
C HIS A 396 10.25 -3.98 -5.65
N ARG A 397 10.56 -5.26 -5.72
CA ARG A 397 11.90 -5.82 -5.63
C ARG A 397 12.44 -6.25 -6.99
N ALA A 398 11.54 -6.43 -7.97
CA ALA A 398 11.90 -6.85 -9.31
C ALA A 398 12.75 -5.79 -10.02
N ILE A 399 13.93 -6.20 -10.49
CA ILE A 399 14.79 -5.41 -11.38
C ILE A 399 14.56 -5.91 -12.80
N VAL A 400 14.06 -5.05 -13.67
CA VAL A 400 13.74 -5.36 -15.07
C VAL A 400 14.91 -4.98 -15.98
N THR A 401 15.31 -5.91 -16.85
CA THR A 401 16.40 -5.73 -17.83
C THR A 401 15.94 -6.13 -19.23
N PRO A 402 16.00 -5.25 -20.25
CA PRO A 402 16.30 -3.81 -20.13
C PRO A 402 15.23 -3.07 -19.35
N ARG A 403 15.61 -1.96 -18.70
CA ARG A 403 14.70 -1.13 -17.87
C ARG A 403 13.58 -0.48 -18.70
N ALA A 404 13.85 -0.20 -19.97
CA ALA A 404 12.91 0.41 -20.88
C ALA A 404 13.00 -0.20 -22.28
N GLY A 405 11.88 -0.17 -23.01
CA GLY A 405 11.83 -0.51 -24.42
C GLY A 405 12.33 0.62 -25.31
N THR A 406 12.30 0.38 -26.63
CA THR A 406 12.60 1.40 -27.64
C THR A 406 11.70 2.64 -27.49
N VAL A 407 10.44 2.42 -27.09
CA VAL A 407 9.50 3.46 -26.68
C VAL A 407 9.22 3.25 -25.20
N PRO A 408 9.78 4.12 -24.33
CA PRO A 408 9.56 4.00 -22.89
C PRO A 408 8.13 4.43 -22.51
N ALA A 409 7.63 3.86 -21.42
CA ALA A 409 6.33 4.24 -20.85
C ALA A 409 6.40 5.63 -20.21
N TRP A 410 7.44 5.86 -19.41
CA TRP A 410 7.64 7.08 -18.65
C TRP A 410 9.09 7.58 -18.69
N THR A 411 9.23 8.87 -18.45
CA THR A 411 10.48 9.54 -18.10
C THR A 411 10.23 10.43 -16.89
N TRP A 412 11.23 10.63 -16.04
CA TRP A 412 11.20 11.60 -14.95
C TRP A 412 12.46 12.46 -14.90
N SER A 413 12.37 13.60 -14.24
CA SER A 413 13.44 14.58 -14.16
C SER A 413 14.72 13.96 -13.62
N GLY A 414 15.81 14.07 -14.37
CA GLY A 414 17.13 13.50 -14.03
C GLY A 414 17.21 11.97 -14.11
N GLY A 415 16.12 11.29 -14.43
CA GLY A 415 16.05 9.82 -14.46
C GLY A 415 16.17 9.23 -15.85
N ASN A 416 16.54 7.96 -15.88
CA ASN A 416 16.53 7.17 -17.10
C ASN A 416 15.08 6.81 -17.47
N PRO A 417 14.80 6.63 -18.78
CA PRO A 417 13.50 6.16 -19.23
C PRO A 417 13.18 4.79 -18.62
N GLU A 418 11.89 4.51 -18.41
CA GLU A 418 11.39 3.28 -17.79
C GLU A 418 10.15 2.77 -18.51
N GLY A 419 9.99 1.43 -18.48
CA GLY A 419 8.81 0.76 -19.00
C GLY A 419 8.75 0.65 -20.51
N PHE A 420 7.64 0.18 -21.00
CA PHE A 420 7.47 -0.22 -22.39
C PHE A 420 6.14 0.28 -22.94
N VAL A 421 6.18 0.91 -24.09
CA VAL A 421 5.00 1.11 -24.93
C VAL A 421 5.21 0.34 -26.24
N TRP A 422 4.29 -0.58 -26.51
CA TRP A 422 4.33 -1.38 -27.72
C TRP A 422 2.92 -1.62 -28.24
N ARG A 423 2.61 -1.15 -29.44
CA ARG A 423 1.26 -1.14 -29.98
C ARG A 423 0.28 -0.45 -29.02
N GLN A 424 -0.71 -1.17 -28.47
CA GLN A 424 -1.62 -0.65 -27.44
C GLN A 424 -1.26 -1.14 -26.00
N VAL A 425 -0.10 -1.72 -25.82
CA VAL A 425 0.40 -2.12 -24.50
C VAL A 425 1.16 -0.97 -23.87
N HIS A 426 0.82 -0.61 -22.63
CA HIS A 426 1.57 0.30 -21.77
C HIS A 426 1.94 -0.45 -20.49
N ALA A 427 3.23 -0.64 -20.26
CA ALA A 427 3.72 -1.39 -19.10
C ALA A 427 4.81 -0.62 -18.37
N SER A 428 4.68 -0.49 -17.06
CA SER A 428 5.59 0.25 -16.18
C SER A 428 5.61 -0.35 -14.78
N GLN A 429 6.72 -0.18 -14.05
CA GLN A 429 6.76 -0.49 -12.62
C GLN A 429 6.15 0.62 -11.75
N LEU A 430 5.66 1.69 -12.35
CA LEU A 430 4.97 2.78 -11.66
C LEU A 430 3.48 2.46 -11.52
N GLY A 431 2.98 2.42 -10.29
CA GLY A 431 1.56 2.29 -10.00
C GLY A 431 0.87 3.65 -9.94
N LEU A 432 -0.33 3.76 -10.51
CA LEU A 432 -1.08 4.99 -10.61
C LEU A 432 -2.40 4.92 -9.83
N HIS A 433 -2.78 6.03 -9.21
CA HIS A 433 -4.12 6.19 -8.66
C HIS A 433 -4.98 6.98 -9.66
N TRP A 434 -5.86 6.28 -10.38
CA TRP A 434 -6.58 6.87 -11.53
C TRP A 434 -7.57 7.97 -11.15
N ALA A 435 -7.94 8.14 -9.88
CA ALA A 435 -8.70 9.31 -9.44
C ALA A 435 -7.92 10.63 -9.63
N ALA A 436 -6.58 10.57 -9.79
CA ALA A 436 -5.77 11.73 -10.15
C ALA A 436 -5.92 12.14 -11.61
N ALA A 437 -6.18 11.17 -12.49
CA ALA A 437 -6.26 11.31 -13.95
C ALA A 437 -7.43 10.46 -14.50
N PRO A 438 -8.69 10.82 -14.20
CA PRO A 438 -9.87 10.01 -14.55
C PRO A 438 -10.07 9.83 -16.06
N GLU A 439 -9.46 10.70 -16.88
CA GLU A 439 -9.42 10.59 -18.34
C GLU A 439 -8.75 9.30 -18.84
N ILE A 440 -7.92 8.64 -18.03
CA ILE A 440 -7.31 7.34 -18.35
C ILE A 440 -8.41 6.31 -18.63
N ALA A 441 -9.44 6.25 -17.80
CA ALA A 441 -10.54 5.32 -17.99
C ALA A 441 -11.25 5.50 -19.33
N LYS A 442 -11.54 6.76 -19.72
CA LYS A 442 -12.10 7.07 -21.04
C LYS A 442 -11.22 6.63 -22.20
N ARG A 443 -9.91 6.88 -22.09
CA ARG A 443 -8.94 6.51 -23.12
C ARG A 443 -8.93 5.00 -23.33
N ILE A 444 -8.91 4.24 -22.26
CA ILE A 444 -8.94 2.76 -22.29
C ILE A 444 -10.25 2.26 -22.91
N VAL A 445 -11.39 2.79 -22.47
CA VAL A 445 -12.69 2.40 -23.02
C VAL A 445 -12.81 2.76 -24.52
N SER A 446 -12.36 3.95 -24.91
CA SER A 446 -12.31 4.36 -26.31
C SER A 446 -11.43 3.43 -27.15
N ALA A 447 -10.24 3.06 -26.65
CA ALA A 447 -9.33 2.15 -27.32
C ALA A 447 -9.94 0.73 -27.44
N ALA A 448 -10.63 0.25 -26.40
CA ALA A 448 -11.35 -1.02 -26.42
C ALA A 448 -12.48 -1.05 -27.46
N LEU A 449 -13.19 0.07 -27.64
CA LEU A 449 -14.24 0.23 -28.65
C LEU A 449 -13.68 0.34 -30.07
N ALA A 450 -12.58 1.06 -30.24
CA ALA A 450 -11.92 1.19 -31.55
C ALA A 450 -11.40 -0.14 -32.09
N GLY A 451 -11.20 -1.12 -31.20
CA GLY A 451 -10.73 -2.44 -31.55
C GLY A 451 -9.19 -2.54 -31.62
N PRO A 452 -8.69 -3.70 -32.03
CA PRO A 452 -7.25 -3.94 -32.08
C PRO A 452 -6.58 -3.03 -33.11
N ALA A 453 -5.44 -2.48 -32.75
CA ALA A 453 -4.64 -1.66 -33.67
C ALA A 453 -4.25 -2.51 -34.89
N PRO A 454 -4.51 -2.04 -36.13
CA PRO A 454 -4.17 -2.78 -37.32
C PRO A 454 -2.68 -3.10 -37.34
N MET A 455 -2.34 -4.31 -37.77
CA MET A 455 -0.95 -4.64 -38.05
C MET A 455 -0.52 -3.74 -39.22
N GLY A 456 0.29 -2.74 -38.94
CA GLY A 456 0.98 -2.02 -40.00
C GLY A 456 1.73 -3.04 -40.87
N PRO A 457 1.82 -2.84 -42.18
CA PRO A 457 2.63 -3.72 -43.00
C PRO A 457 4.00 -3.85 -42.34
N PRO A 458 4.59 -5.07 -42.29
CA PRO A 458 5.91 -5.24 -41.73
C PRO A 458 6.82 -4.17 -42.31
N SER A 459 7.44 -3.36 -41.48
CA SER A 459 8.39 -2.35 -41.89
C SER A 459 9.47 -3.08 -42.72
N ARG A 460 9.33 -2.96 -44.02
CA ARG A 460 10.34 -3.51 -44.95
C ARG A 460 11.66 -2.88 -44.54
N PRO A 461 12.69 -3.68 -44.23
CA PRO A 461 14.00 -3.08 -43.97
C PRO A 461 14.33 -2.14 -45.13
N PRO A 462 14.90 -0.96 -44.87
CA PRO A 462 15.25 -0.04 -45.94
C PRO A 462 16.05 -0.81 -46.99
N MET A 463 15.49 -0.95 -48.18
CA MET A 463 16.20 -1.56 -49.29
C MET A 463 17.48 -0.74 -49.48
N PRO A 464 18.64 -1.40 -49.56
CA PRO A 464 19.84 -0.70 -49.97
C PRO A 464 19.54 0.05 -51.29
N PRO A 465 20.02 1.27 -51.43
CA PRO A 465 19.75 2.04 -52.66
C PRO A 465 20.11 1.19 -53.86
N GLN A 466 19.10 0.87 -54.67
CA GLN A 466 19.34 0.19 -55.93
C GLN A 466 20.22 1.09 -56.78
N PRO A 467 21.28 0.57 -57.43
CA PRO A 467 22.04 1.35 -58.42
C PRO A 467 21.08 1.83 -59.49
N GLN A 468 20.97 3.12 -59.64
CA GLN A 468 20.20 3.68 -60.77
C GLN A 468 20.81 3.19 -62.07
N PRO A 469 20.00 2.70 -63.04
CA PRO A 469 20.52 2.34 -64.35
C PRO A 469 21.12 3.59 -65.01
N HIS A 470 22.40 3.51 -65.32
CA HIS A 470 23.05 4.56 -66.10
C HIS A 470 22.32 4.72 -67.45
N ALA A 471 21.81 5.92 -67.70
CA ALA A 471 21.27 6.27 -68.98
C ALA A 471 22.43 6.16 -70.06
N PRO A 472 22.14 5.62 -71.29
CA PRO A 472 23.15 5.47 -72.31
C PRO A 472 23.67 6.84 -72.72
N ALA A 473 24.98 6.98 -72.74
CA ALA A 473 25.68 8.20 -73.19
C ALA A 473 25.39 8.47 -74.69
N GLN A 474 24.84 9.64 -74.98
CA GLN A 474 24.77 10.14 -76.32
C GLN A 474 26.16 10.75 -76.75
N PRO A 475 26.61 10.48 -77.98
CA PRO A 475 27.87 11.02 -78.43
C PRO A 475 27.67 12.48 -78.85
N HIS A 476 28.23 13.43 -78.12
CA HIS A 476 28.43 14.82 -78.62
C HIS A 476 29.87 15.00 -79.09
N ALA A 477 29.99 15.04 -80.40
CA ALA A 477 31.15 15.62 -81.04
C ALA A 477 31.02 17.17 -81.00
N GLN A 478 31.95 17.80 -80.32
CA GLN A 478 32.51 19.08 -80.74
C GLN A 478 33.67 19.48 -79.84
N ALA A 479 34.84 19.50 -80.47
CA ALA A 479 36.04 20.02 -79.86
C ALA A 479 35.96 21.57 -79.80
N GLN A 480 36.07 22.12 -78.58
CA GLN A 480 36.43 23.54 -78.41
C GLN A 480 37.60 23.64 -77.43
N GLN A 481 38.55 24.36 -77.86
CA GLN A 481 39.90 24.61 -77.34
C GLN A 481 39.84 25.14 -75.91
N ARG A 482 40.55 24.51 -75.02
CA ARG A 482 40.81 25.02 -73.67
C ARG A 482 41.96 26.02 -73.70
N GLN A 483 41.69 27.26 -73.34
CA GLN A 483 42.70 28.22 -72.92
C GLN A 483 43.15 27.96 -71.49
N PRO A 484 44.44 28.17 -71.17
CA PRO A 484 44.97 27.93 -69.84
C PRO A 484 44.53 29.04 -68.86
N ILE A 485 43.97 28.65 -67.71
CA ILE A 485 43.63 29.56 -66.63
C ILE A 485 44.92 29.88 -65.86
N GLN A 486 45.27 31.15 -65.78
CA GLN A 486 46.32 31.64 -64.88
C GLN A 486 45.84 31.66 -63.41
N PRO A 487 46.74 31.35 -62.48
CA PRO A 487 46.39 31.43 -61.05
C PRO A 487 46.37 32.91 -60.59
N GLN A 488 45.27 33.30 -59.95
CA GLN A 488 45.19 34.58 -59.23
C GLN A 488 45.83 34.49 -57.85
N PRO A 489 46.48 35.52 -57.34
CA PRO A 489 47.13 35.54 -56.05
C PRO A 489 46.10 35.71 -54.94
N VAL A 490 46.25 34.87 -53.91
CA VAL A 490 45.48 34.91 -52.66
C VAL A 490 45.97 36.08 -51.78
N GLN A 491 45.07 36.99 -51.44
CA GLN A 491 45.37 38.06 -50.49
C GLN A 491 45.24 37.49 -49.05
N PRO A 492 46.17 37.85 -48.14
CA PRO A 492 46.10 37.41 -46.77
C PRO A 492 45.05 38.21 -45.96
N GLN A 493 44.20 37.52 -45.22
CA GLN A 493 43.31 38.10 -44.20
C GLN A 493 44.10 38.44 -42.90
N PRO A 494 43.74 39.50 -42.21
CA PRO A 494 44.48 39.94 -41.04
C PRO A 494 44.21 39.02 -39.80
N HIS A 495 45.28 38.66 -39.11
CA HIS A 495 45.34 37.95 -37.89
C HIS A 495 44.72 38.77 -36.74
N VAL A 496 43.77 38.17 -36.00
CA VAL A 496 43.35 38.59 -34.66
C VAL A 496 44.23 37.84 -33.66
N PRO A 497 44.90 38.52 -32.71
CA PRO A 497 45.77 37.84 -31.75
C PRO A 497 44.94 37.11 -30.70
N ALA A 498 45.22 35.83 -30.50
CA ALA A 498 44.72 35.03 -29.39
C ALA A 498 45.52 35.36 -28.13
N SER A 499 44.81 35.62 -27.04
CA SER A 499 45.37 35.73 -25.70
C SER A 499 45.92 34.39 -25.20
N PRO A 500 47.01 34.37 -24.44
CA PRO A 500 47.62 33.15 -23.97
C PRO A 500 46.82 32.51 -22.82
N VAL A 501 46.52 31.23 -22.97
CA VAL A 501 46.02 30.36 -21.89
C VAL A 501 47.24 29.71 -21.25
N GLU A 502 47.46 29.97 -19.98
CA GLU A 502 48.49 29.29 -19.18
C GLU A 502 48.10 27.79 -18.97
N PRO A 503 49.05 26.87 -19.07
CA PRO A 503 48.80 25.46 -18.79
C PRO A 503 48.90 25.19 -17.28
N LEU A 504 47.88 24.58 -16.70
CA LEU A 504 47.92 23.99 -15.35
C LEU A 504 48.81 22.74 -15.39
N PRO A 505 49.64 22.48 -14.35
CA PRO A 505 50.51 21.32 -14.30
C PRO A 505 49.73 20.04 -14.00
N ALA A 506 49.98 19.01 -14.76
CA ALA A 506 49.52 17.65 -14.48
C ALA A 506 50.41 16.99 -13.43
N GLU A 507 49.84 16.62 -12.27
CA GLU A 507 50.49 15.70 -11.34
C GLU A 507 50.02 14.26 -11.57
N PRO A 508 50.89 13.28 -11.48
CA PRO A 508 50.56 11.87 -11.67
C PRO A 508 49.91 11.28 -10.41
N ILE A 509 48.76 10.62 -10.58
CA ILE A 509 48.08 9.89 -9.50
C ILE A 509 48.79 8.54 -9.31
N SER A 510 49.51 8.40 -8.21
CA SER A 510 50.03 7.13 -7.71
C SER A 510 48.95 6.43 -6.88
N VAL A 511 48.63 5.20 -7.23
CA VAL A 511 47.76 4.32 -6.46
C VAL A 511 48.58 3.70 -5.33
N GLU A 512 48.37 4.19 -4.10
CA GLU A 512 48.86 3.52 -2.89
C GLU A 512 47.67 3.14 -1.99
N SER A 513 47.71 1.89 -1.58
CA SER A 513 46.75 1.21 -0.72
C SER A 513 46.60 1.90 0.65
N LEU A 514 45.39 2.26 1.03
CA LEU A 514 45.07 2.81 2.34
C LEU A 514 44.69 1.69 3.34
N PRO A 515 45.19 1.76 4.58
CA PRO A 515 44.81 0.83 5.64
C PRO A 515 43.48 1.21 6.28
N THR A 516 42.70 0.20 6.62
CA THR A 516 41.44 0.27 7.38
C THR A 516 41.67 0.91 8.74
N GLN A 517 41.15 2.09 8.99
CA GLN A 517 40.99 2.66 10.33
C GLN A 517 39.52 2.82 10.66
N SER A 518 39.12 2.16 11.75
CA SER A 518 37.84 2.28 12.40
C SER A 518 37.70 3.68 13.04
N PHE A 519 36.75 4.47 12.57
CA PHE A 519 36.35 5.72 13.22
C PHE A 519 35.22 5.47 14.22
N SER A 520 35.54 5.65 15.52
CA SER A 520 34.53 5.87 16.56
C SER A 520 34.15 7.35 16.56
N VAL A 521 32.91 7.65 16.17
CA VAL A 521 32.33 8.99 16.24
C VAL A 521 31.79 9.22 17.65
N GLN A 522 32.44 10.05 18.43
CA GLN A 522 31.85 10.67 19.62
C GLN A 522 31.03 11.91 19.20
N PRO A 523 29.81 12.10 19.71
CA PRO A 523 29.04 13.30 19.42
C PRO A 523 29.64 14.52 20.16
N GLN A 524 30.08 15.51 19.42
CA GLN A 524 30.40 16.84 19.97
C GLN A 524 29.10 17.59 20.25
N VAL A 525 28.90 17.93 21.53
CA VAL A 525 27.86 18.85 21.98
C VAL A 525 28.34 20.29 21.71
N PRO A 526 27.54 21.18 21.11
CA PRO A 526 27.93 22.57 20.93
C PRO A 526 27.95 23.29 22.27
N SER A 527 29.07 23.96 22.54
CA SER A 527 29.31 24.76 23.76
C SER A 527 28.44 26.03 23.76
N ILE A 528 27.62 26.17 24.79
CA ILE A 528 26.90 27.41 25.12
C ILE A 528 27.88 28.37 25.80
N PRO A 529 27.92 29.69 25.47
CA PRO A 529 28.78 30.64 26.16
C PRO A 529 28.30 30.88 27.59
N GLN A 530 29.23 30.76 28.56
CA GLN A 530 28.99 31.09 29.96
C GLN A 530 28.92 32.61 30.16
N PRO A 531 27.98 33.12 30.97
CA PRO A 531 28.06 34.51 31.44
C PRO A 531 29.06 34.66 32.59
N ALA A 532 29.69 35.82 32.64
CA ALA A 532 30.76 36.22 33.54
C ALA A 532 30.43 36.02 35.03
N SER A 533 31.41 35.48 35.76
CA SER A 533 31.41 35.30 37.19
C SER A 533 31.53 36.62 37.95
N THR A 534 30.51 36.97 38.75
CA THR A 534 30.62 37.86 39.87
C THR A 534 30.54 37.04 41.15
N GLN A 535 31.61 37.04 41.93
CA GLN A 535 31.66 36.42 43.25
C GLN A 535 30.86 37.25 44.26
N PRO A 536 30.05 36.67 45.14
CA PRO A 536 29.63 37.25 46.37
C PRO A 536 30.45 36.69 47.57
N SER A 537 30.79 37.58 48.47
CA SER A 537 31.52 37.35 49.74
C SER A 537 30.74 36.43 50.71
N PRO A 538 31.42 35.81 51.69
CA PRO A 538 30.85 34.81 52.58
C PRO A 538 29.96 35.41 53.68
N VAL A 539 28.76 34.96 53.83
CA VAL A 539 27.87 35.22 54.97
C VAL A 539 27.89 33.98 55.89
N GLN A 540 28.18 34.23 57.16
CA GLN A 540 28.28 33.27 58.25
C GLN A 540 26.93 32.57 58.47
N ALA A 541 26.93 31.22 58.57
CA ALA A 541 25.84 30.43 58.98
C ALA A 541 25.64 30.37 60.46
N HIS A 542 24.48 30.76 60.98
CA HIS A 542 24.01 30.44 62.34
C HIS A 542 23.08 29.23 62.28
N PRO A 543 23.17 28.24 63.20
CA PRO A 543 22.32 27.08 63.25
C PRO A 543 20.96 27.41 63.88
N ILE A 544 19.90 27.15 63.22
CA ILE A 544 18.53 27.18 63.79
C ILE A 544 18.16 25.77 64.20
N SER A 545 17.99 25.61 65.55
CA SER A 545 17.45 24.40 66.19
C SER A 545 15.94 24.35 65.99
N PHE A 546 15.42 23.27 65.45
CA PHE A 546 14.01 22.95 65.51
C PHE A 546 13.74 21.96 66.64
N GLN A 547 12.93 22.35 67.63
CA GLN A 547 12.29 21.46 68.62
C GLN A 547 10.95 20.95 68.07
N PRO A 548 10.61 19.66 68.25
CA PRO A 548 9.31 19.15 67.91
C PRO A 548 8.29 19.40 69.04
N PRO A 549 6.98 19.60 68.73
CA PRO A 549 5.95 19.67 69.75
C PRO A 549 5.53 18.28 70.23
N ALA A 550 5.33 18.18 71.54
CA ALA A 550 4.86 16.99 72.27
C ALA A 550 3.35 16.80 72.16
N GLY A 551 2.91 15.56 72.24
CA GLY A 551 1.51 15.24 72.54
C GLY A 551 1.01 13.89 71.98
N HIS A 552 1.13 12.86 72.82
CA HIS A 552 0.57 11.51 72.63
C HIS A 552 -0.94 11.43 72.84
N PRO A 553 -1.62 10.31 72.43
CA PRO A 553 -1.62 9.15 73.34
C PRO A 553 -1.37 7.76 72.66
N GLN A 554 -0.91 6.87 73.52
CA GLN A 554 -0.53 5.48 73.29
C GLN A 554 -1.75 4.56 72.98
N SER A 555 -1.53 3.60 72.10
CA SER A 555 -2.39 2.41 71.92
C SER A 555 -1.61 1.17 72.38
N PRO A 556 -2.33 0.12 72.88
CA PRO A 556 -1.71 -1.01 73.58
C PRO A 556 -1.12 -2.07 72.62
N PRO A 557 -0.30 -3.00 73.15
CA PRO A 557 0.48 -3.95 72.35
C PRO A 557 -0.36 -5.10 71.80
N ALA A 558 -0.11 -5.50 70.56
CA ALA A 558 -0.69 -6.66 69.90
C ALA A 558 0.09 -7.92 70.27
N GLU A 559 -0.63 -8.94 70.63
CA GLU A 559 -0.17 -10.30 70.93
C GLU A 559 0.43 -10.97 69.67
N GLN A 560 1.52 -11.71 69.89
CA GLN A 560 2.13 -12.61 68.92
C GLN A 560 1.35 -13.93 68.85
N PRO A 561 1.08 -14.51 67.67
CA PRO A 561 0.62 -15.90 67.54
C PRO A 561 1.81 -16.89 67.52
N PRO A 562 1.59 -18.13 67.92
CA PRO A 562 2.65 -19.08 68.25
C PRO A 562 3.26 -19.77 67.03
N VAL A 563 4.53 -20.11 67.21
CA VAL A 563 5.38 -20.92 66.32
C VAL A 563 4.80 -22.34 66.19
N GLN A 564 4.58 -22.81 64.96
CA GLN A 564 4.38 -24.25 64.68
C GLN A 564 5.50 -24.79 63.77
N HIS A 565 5.96 -25.96 64.21
CA HIS A 565 7.05 -26.77 63.73
C HIS A 565 6.91 -27.27 62.31
N GLU A 566 8.05 -27.30 61.58
CA GLU A 566 8.22 -28.16 60.41
C GLU A 566 8.14 -29.64 60.73
N PRO A 567 7.67 -30.49 59.81
CA PRO A 567 8.25 -31.81 59.64
C PRO A 567 8.78 -32.04 58.24
N GLY A 568 9.92 -32.71 58.21
CA GLY A 568 10.76 -33.05 57.10
C GLY A 568 10.19 -34.10 56.09
N PRO A 569 11.01 -34.59 55.16
CA PRO A 569 10.60 -35.00 53.83
C PRO A 569 10.08 -36.43 53.77
N PHE A 570 9.02 -36.66 52.97
CA PHE A 570 8.59 -38.02 52.61
C PHE A 570 8.76 -38.28 51.11
N GLN A 571 9.25 -39.48 50.89
CA GLN A 571 9.64 -40.13 49.65
C GLN A 571 8.51 -40.32 48.64
N GLN A 572 8.88 -40.35 47.34
CA GLN A 572 8.05 -40.88 46.27
C GLN A 572 7.82 -42.39 46.40
N PRO A 573 6.71 -42.89 45.89
CA PRO A 573 6.79 -44.10 45.09
C PRO A 573 6.01 -44.05 43.77
N GLY A 574 6.68 -44.44 42.70
CA GLY A 574 6.39 -45.59 41.86
C GLY A 574 5.20 -45.46 40.91
N SER A 575 5.50 -45.23 39.63
CA SER A 575 4.62 -45.55 38.49
C SER A 575 4.32 -47.05 38.43
N PRO A 576 3.21 -47.47 37.85
CA PRO A 576 3.27 -48.56 36.88
C PRO A 576 2.59 -48.22 35.53
N ALA A 577 3.23 -48.73 34.49
CA ALA A 577 2.78 -48.77 33.11
C ALA A 577 1.86 -49.99 32.82
N PRO A 578 1.50 -50.26 31.57
CA PRO A 578 0.12 -50.42 31.14
C PRO A 578 -0.29 -51.88 30.92
N GLN A 579 -1.59 -52.16 30.91
CA GLN A 579 -2.09 -53.43 30.35
C GLN A 579 -3.26 -53.24 29.38
N ALA A 580 -3.14 -54.04 28.35
CA ALA A 580 -3.93 -54.13 27.14
C ALA A 580 -5.26 -54.89 27.28
N ALA A 581 -6.12 -54.59 26.28
CA ALA A 581 -7.07 -55.48 25.62
C ALA A 581 -8.27 -56.07 26.35
N ARG A 582 -9.42 -55.82 25.80
CA ARG A 582 -10.35 -56.82 25.24
C ARG A 582 -11.67 -56.19 24.80
N THR A 583 -11.96 -56.24 23.50
CA THR A 583 -13.30 -56.47 22.94
C THR A 583 -13.73 -57.92 23.27
N PRO A 584 -15.00 -58.37 23.13
CA PRO A 584 -15.90 -58.15 22.00
C PRO A 584 -17.45 -58.23 22.32
N VAL A 585 -18.21 -58.17 21.20
CA VAL A 585 -19.40 -59.00 20.83
C VAL A 585 -20.78 -58.32 20.93
N GLN A 586 -21.30 -57.99 19.74
CA GLN A 586 -22.53 -58.49 19.02
C GLN A 586 -23.89 -58.30 19.72
N SER A 587 -24.83 -57.71 19.05
CA SER A 587 -25.83 -58.32 18.14
C SER A 587 -26.91 -57.30 17.73
N GLY A 588 -27.17 -57.28 16.44
CA GLY A 588 -28.36 -56.70 15.85
C GLY A 588 -29.51 -57.73 15.85
N PRO A 589 -30.49 -57.76 14.97
CA PRO A 589 -31.12 -56.77 14.11
C PRO A 589 -32.69 -56.83 14.19
N PRO A 590 -33.51 -56.75 13.10
CA PRO A 590 -34.30 -55.63 12.66
C PRO A 590 -35.82 -55.93 12.67
N ILE A 591 -36.72 -55.00 12.29
CA ILE A 591 -38.07 -55.29 11.79
C ILE A 591 -38.63 -53.99 11.12
N SER A 592 -38.78 -53.96 9.81
CA SER A 592 -39.94 -54.19 8.92
C SER A 592 -40.95 -53.06 8.76
N HIS A 593 -41.06 -52.62 7.48
CA HIS A 593 -42.21 -51.93 6.89
C HIS A 593 -43.51 -52.74 7.03
N PRO A 594 -44.75 -52.20 6.78
CA PRO A 594 -45.18 -51.75 5.46
C PRO A 594 -46.34 -50.71 5.41
N GLY A 595 -46.67 -50.21 4.20
CA GLY A 595 -48.05 -49.97 3.81
C GLY A 595 -48.37 -48.62 3.14
N ARG A 596 -48.40 -48.60 1.85
CA ARG A 596 -49.26 -47.74 0.99
C ARG A 596 -50.72 -48.24 1.05
N PRO A 597 -51.76 -47.43 0.78
CA PRO A 597 -52.21 -47.29 -0.60
C PRO A 597 -52.83 -45.92 -1.01
N GLU A 598 -52.96 -45.82 -2.31
CA GLU A 598 -53.61 -44.91 -3.23
C GLU A 598 -55.05 -44.47 -2.89
N HIS A 599 -55.46 -43.26 -3.33
CA HIS A 599 -56.59 -43.06 -4.28
C HIS A 599 -56.84 -41.56 -4.59
N LEU A 600 -56.75 -41.23 -5.89
CA LEU A 600 -57.68 -40.55 -6.81
C LEU A 600 -58.46 -39.29 -6.35
N GLY A 601 -58.33 -38.20 -7.14
CA GLY A 601 -59.38 -37.22 -7.32
C GLY A 601 -58.88 -35.82 -7.77
N SER A 602 -58.85 -35.52 -9.08
CA SER A 602 -58.82 -34.18 -9.68
C SER A 602 -60.25 -33.62 -9.78
N PRO A 603 -60.54 -32.40 -10.29
CA PRO A 603 -59.74 -31.20 -10.59
C PRO A 603 -60.40 -29.87 -10.15
N GLY A 604 -59.68 -28.75 -10.20
CA GLY A 604 -60.37 -27.46 -10.28
C GLY A 604 -59.57 -26.22 -9.93
N GLN A 605 -59.31 -25.45 -10.94
CA GLN A 605 -59.09 -24.01 -11.02
C GLN A 605 -57.68 -23.43 -10.82
N GLN A 606 -57.21 -22.97 -11.95
CA GLN A 606 -56.08 -22.08 -12.20
C GLN A 606 -56.23 -20.73 -11.52
N THR A 607 -55.22 -20.31 -10.79
CA THR A 607 -54.82 -18.91 -10.73
C THR A 607 -53.30 -18.85 -10.88
N ALA A 608 -52.87 -18.18 -11.93
CA ALA A 608 -51.49 -17.96 -12.26
C ALA A 608 -50.85 -17.01 -11.22
N HIS A 609 -49.87 -17.51 -10.47
CA HIS A 609 -48.90 -16.67 -9.76
C HIS A 609 -47.61 -16.70 -10.56
N LEU A 610 -47.23 -15.53 -11.08
CA LEU A 610 -45.89 -15.23 -11.57
C LEU A 610 -44.86 -15.50 -10.47
N PRO A 611 -43.73 -16.16 -10.78
CA PRO A 611 -42.66 -16.33 -9.83
C PRO A 611 -41.98 -14.96 -9.61
N GLY A 612 -41.88 -14.55 -8.34
CA GLY A 612 -41.04 -13.43 -7.92
C GLY A 612 -39.56 -13.67 -8.29
N PRO A 613 -38.78 -12.61 -8.47
CA PRO A 613 -37.38 -12.75 -8.82
C PRO A 613 -36.63 -13.51 -7.72
N PRO A 614 -35.64 -14.35 -8.06
CA PRO A 614 -34.82 -15.00 -7.07
C PRO A 614 -34.05 -13.89 -6.30
N GLY A 615 -34.03 -14.03 -4.98
CA GLY A 615 -33.21 -13.19 -4.10
C GLY A 615 -31.74 -13.28 -4.52
N PRO A 616 -30.97 -12.22 -4.24
CA PRO A 616 -29.56 -12.20 -4.64
C PRO A 616 -28.84 -13.37 -3.96
N THR A 617 -28.27 -14.22 -4.75
CA THR A 617 -27.21 -15.13 -4.33
C THR A 617 -26.14 -14.26 -3.71
N VAL A 618 -25.80 -14.55 -2.46
CA VAL A 618 -24.63 -13.99 -1.78
C VAL A 618 -23.44 -14.40 -2.62
N ASP A 619 -22.96 -13.49 -3.46
CA ASP A 619 -21.70 -13.64 -4.16
C ASP A 619 -20.61 -13.82 -3.12
N GLN A 620 -19.99 -14.98 -3.14
CA GLN A 620 -18.78 -15.25 -2.39
C GLN A 620 -17.73 -14.26 -2.88
N GLN A 621 -17.40 -13.31 -2.03
CA GLN A 621 -16.31 -12.39 -2.27
C GLN A 621 -15.03 -13.15 -2.57
N PRO A 622 -14.41 -12.79 -3.61
CA PRO A 622 -13.18 -13.36 -4.05
C PRO A 622 -11.98 -12.96 -3.20
N PRO A 623 -10.95 -13.80 -3.21
CA PRO A 623 -9.72 -13.57 -2.47
C PRO A 623 -8.93 -12.37 -2.99
N ILE A 624 -8.38 -11.59 -2.08
CA ILE A 624 -7.59 -10.37 -2.28
C ILE A 624 -6.11 -10.71 -2.45
N PRO A 625 -5.40 -10.10 -3.40
CA PRO A 625 -3.99 -10.41 -3.64
C PRO A 625 -3.04 -9.92 -2.55
N GLN A 626 -1.93 -10.60 -2.45
CA GLN A 626 -0.80 -10.23 -1.59
C GLN A 626 0.09 -9.17 -2.19
N GLN A 627 0.59 -8.32 -1.31
CA GLN A 627 1.76 -7.48 -1.60
C GLN A 627 3.06 -8.15 -1.15
N PRO A 628 4.18 -7.79 -1.76
CA PRO A 628 5.50 -8.23 -1.31
C PRO A 628 5.82 -7.68 0.08
N PRO A 629 6.75 -8.31 0.79
CA PRO A 629 7.15 -7.89 2.13
C PRO A 629 7.64 -6.46 2.15
N ALA A 630 7.34 -5.82 3.22
CA ALA A 630 7.87 -4.50 3.53
C ALA A 630 9.40 -4.53 3.60
N VAL A 631 9.93 -3.61 3.34
CA VAL A 631 11.01 -3.10 2.67
C VAL A 631 11.96 -2.31 3.53
N SER A 632 13.23 -2.49 3.29
CA SER A 632 14.32 -1.69 3.80
C SER A 632 14.82 -0.68 2.75
N SER A 633 15.36 0.45 3.11
CA SER A 633 15.72 1.59 2.29
C SER A 633 17.08 1.51 1.60
N SER A 634 17.19 1.81 0.36
CA SER A 634 18.45 2.13 -0.28
C SER A 634 18.31 3.32 -1.21
N ASN A 635 19.31 4.19 -1.15
CA ASN A 635 19.48 5.21 -2.17
C ASN A 635 20.01 4.56 -3.45
N LEU A 636 19.17 4.43 -4.43
CA LEU A 636 19.62 4.29 -5.81
C LEU A 636 19.40 5.64 -6.48
N ASN A 637 20.38 6.11 -7.20
CA ASN A 637 20.63 7.38 -7.86
C ASN A 637 19.45 8.14 -8.51
N ASP A 638 18.23 7.91 -8.11
CA ASP A 638 17.09 8.67 -8.57
C ASP A 638 16.42 9.27 -7.33
N THR A 639 16.42 10.57 -7.25
CA THR A 639 15.80 11.39 -6.21
C THR A 639 14.77 10.68 -5.34
N VAL A 640 15.22 10.26 -4.14
CA VAL A 640 14.39 9.70 -3.07
C VAL A 640 13.79 8.32 -3.36
N ASP A 641 14.63 7.30 -3.52
CA ASP A 641 14.23 5.94 -3.23
C ASP A 641 14.42 5.69 -1.73
N ILE A 642 13.32 5.52 -1.01
CA ILE A 642 13.32 5.21 0.42
C ILE A 642 13.07 3.73 0.57
N THR A 643 13.93 3.06 1.31
CA THR A 643 13.72 1.70 1.77
C THR A 643 12.97 1.76 3.10
N ILE A 644 11.93 1.00 3.30
CA ILE A 644 11.16 0.90 4.55
C ILE A 644 11.43 -0.48 5.15
N SER A 645 12.03 -0.52 6.34
CA SER A 645 12.22 -1.76 7.13
C SER A 645 10.95 -2.20 7.85
#